data_f312e88ddd735ceb9fbbf30beec9a9df
#
_entry.id   f312e88ddd735ceb9fbbf30beec9a9df
#
_cell.length_a   1.000
_cell.length_b   1.000
_cell.length_c   1.000
_cell.angle_alpha   90.00
_cell.angle_beta   90.00
_cell.angle_gamma   90.00
#
_symmetry.space_group_name_H-M   'P 1'
#
loop_
_entity.id
_entity.type
_entity.pdbx_description
1 polymer ?
#
loop_
_entity_poly.entity_id
_entity_poly.type
_entity_poly.pdbx_seq_one_letter_code
_entity_poly.pdbx_strand_id
1 'polypeptide(L)'
;SFLLLRWRVRGPVPRPPGDGPPPPPPPAPETAEPLSPLWVWGAPVLAVLAVLLLPVAAATTDLSDLGGWGLAPALSPFAWVALLLAIGACLLELWSRRPRIPMLGAATGVLLLCSTGLPSVVQPQARFTTAWLISGFVDAVASNNGVPPTGVDARFYWPAFFAQWAWIRDAAGADQLDTILRWYPPAVTAVWAIGVYALARSMLGGTRAPWVAAWLFIGLNWIEQDYFSPQATAIVLLLTVLTFALGPLATRRVDNAGVPGWPRAHRGAPPLPRWRRWLVSALTPPNTPTLPARQLLLIYFCAALCVIAVAPAHQLTPFAIIGQLAVLAVVGRFRGRGLVIVAIAAVTVFVLIGARDFWMNQISMIIGSGDDGSALQAGVADRFQGDTGQLVGKGFRVVMTGLTYVLGFAGAWVYWRRRRDLVPILLAIIPMGMAVVQSYGGELLLRVLLYGLPILSILAVDALRAFARVDRKRERLLAVGMVVVFGLLIFIRGGNEAYTDVTTEDVQMTRKAYAEAPPGATVQPLSTVGPYALEGVGENNNMASGGQGCAVLAADPFRCIDQVQPQTILFYPAIEKQGVVLNDREPGWTIEIRNQLIASGQYRATYESGFDAILVRNEPLPAPGVPAPATDPAPAAGGEVPNP
;
A
#
# COMPACT_ATOMS: atom_id res chain seq x y z
N SER A 1 -9.85 -18.93 4.21
CA SER A 1 -9.96 -20.19 3.40
C SER A 1 -8.77 -20.47 2.47
N PHE A 2 -7.68 -19.71 2.55
CA PHE A 2 -6.43 -19.94 1.81
C PHE A 2 -5.64 -21.18 2.27
N LEU A 3 -5.95 -21.71 3.44
CA LEU A 3 -5.25 -22.86 4.07
C LEU A 3 -5.69 -24.23 3.52
N LEU A 4 -6.71 -24.33 2.69
CA LEU A 4 -7.24 -25.62 2.23
C LEU A 4 -6.75 -26.07 0.85
N LEU A 5 -6.00 -25.26 0.11
CA LEU A 5 -5.40 -25.68 -1.15
C LEU A 5 -4.03 -26.34 -0.91
N ARG A 6 -4.01 -27.53 -0.32
CA ARG A 6 -2.86 -28.43 -0.41
C ARG A 6 -2.65 -28.80 -1.88
N TRP A 7 -1.77 -28.07 -2.57
CA TRP A 7 -1.28 -28.46 -3.89
C TRP A 7 -0.46 -29.74 -3.74
N ARG A 8 -1.10 -30.91 -3.81
CA ARG A 8 -0.39 -32.14 -4.14
C ARG A 8 0.02 -32.02 -5.60
N VAL A 9 1.27 -31.64 -5.84
CA VAL A 9 1.92 -31.93 -7.12
C VAL A 9 2.01 -33.45 -7.18
N ARG A 10 1.10 -34.07 -7.94
CA ARG A 10 1.28 -35.47 -8.34
C ARG A 10 2.55 -35.51 -9.18
N GLY A 11 3.43 -36.43 -8.83
CA GLY A 11 4.63 -36.76 -9.59
C GLY A 11 4.31 -37.08 -11.05
N PRO A 12 5.32 -37.24 -11.91
CA PRO A 12 5.15 -37.48 -13.32
C PRO A 12 4.20 -38.65 -13.55
N VAL A 13 3.27 -38.47 -14.50
CA VAL A 13 2.34 -39.51 -14.95
C VAL A 13 3.16 -40.72 -15.40
N PRO A 14 2.88 -41.95 -14.94
CA PRO A 14 3.58 -43.14 -15.40
C PRO A 14 3.45 -43.27 -16.92
N ARG A 15 4.55 -43.52 -17.62
CA ARG A 15 4.51 -43.94 -19.00
C ARG A 15 3.82 -45.32 -19.08
N PRO A 16 3.08 -45.61 -20.13
CA PRO A 16 2.57 -46.96 -20.34
C PRO A 16 3.77 -47.95 -20.40
N PRO A 17 3.58 -49.19 -19.95
CA PRO A 17 4.65 -50.18 -19.93
C PRO A 17 5.12 -50.45 -21.36
N GLY A 18 6.35 -50.08 -21.67
CA GLY A 18 7.07 -50.56 -22.83
C GLY A 18 7.96 -51.72 -22.37
N ASP A 19 8.12 -52.71 -23.22
CA ASP A 19 8.87 -53.95 -23.02
C ASP A 19 10.38 -53.72 -22.86
N GLY A 20 10.80 -52.98 -21.85
CA GLY A 20 12.18 -52.78 -21.47
C GLY A 20 12.48 -53.46 -20.12
N PRO A 21 13.75 -53.86 -19.84
CA PRO A 21 14.10 -54.44 -18.56
C PRO A 21 13.71 -53.49 -17.43
N PRO A 22 13.27 -54.02 -16.26
CA PRO A 22 12.85 -53.18 -15.14
C PRO A 22 13.99 -52.22 -14.76
N PRO A 23 13.67 -50.93 -14.51
CA PRO A 23 14.67 -49.98 -14.04
C PRO A 23 15.31 -50.52 -12.75
N PRO A 24 16.62 -50.28 -12.54
CA PRO A 24 17.28 -50.68 -11.28
C PRO A 24 16.51 -50.08 -10.10
N PRO A 25 16.41 -50.80 -8.97
CA PRO A 25 15.75 -50.30 -7.77
C PRO A 25 16.32 -48.93 -7.44
N PRO A 26 15.47 -47.96 -7.02
CA PRO A 26 15.96 -46.67 -6.61
C PRO A 26 17.00 -46.88 -5.52
N PRO A 27 18.14 -46.16 -5.53
CA PRO A 27 19.15 -46.24 -4.48
C PRO A 27 18.43 -46.07 -3.13
N ALA A 28 18.79 -46.91 -2.17
CA ALA A 28 18.26 -46.83 -0.82
C ALA A 28 18.32 -45.37 -0.36
N PRO A 29 17.29 -44.83 0.32
CA PRO A 29 17.32 -43.45 0.76
C PRO A 29 18.59 -43.28 1.58
N GLU A 30 19.56 -42.49 1.06
CA GLU A 30 20.71 -42.06 1.81
C GLU A 30 20.20 -41.60 3.16
N THR A 31 20.65 -42.25 4.24
CA THR A 31 20.35 -41.88 5.62
C THR A 31 20.78 -40.42 5.75
N ALA A 32 19.81 -39.53 5.71
CA ALA A 32 20.06 -38.09 5.67
C ALA A 32 20.79 -37.74 6.98
N GLU A 33 22.05 -37.32 6.86
CA GLU A 33 22.82 -36.84 7.99
C GLU A 33 21.96 -35.85 8.82
N PRO A 34 21.92 -36.04 10.16
CA PRO A 34 21.16 -35.15 11.01
C PRO A 34 21.71 -33.73 10.86
N LEU A 35 20.80 -32.76 10.68
CA LEU A 35 21.17 -31.36 10.65
C LEU A 35 21.82 -30.98 11.98
N SER A 36 22.92 -30.22 11.96
CA SER A 36 23.50 -29.69 13.18
C SER A 36 22.49 -28.86 13.99
N PRO A 37 22.61 -28.80 15.33
CA PRO A 37 21.69 -28.01 16.17
C PRO A 37 21.51 -26.57 15.72
N LEU A 38 22.55 -25.94 15.18
CA LEU A 38 22.51 -24.60 14.64
C LEU A 38 21.44 -24.43 13.51
N TRP A 39 21.36 -25.40 12.59
CA TRP A 39 20.40 -25.37 11.51
C TRP A 39 18.97 -25.72 11.92
N VAL A 40 18.83 -26.42 13.06
CA VAL A 40 17.52 -26.79 13.62
C VAL A 40 16.96 -25.66 14.47
N TRP A 41 17.75 -25.10 15.37
CA TRP A 41 17.32 -24.18 16.42
C TRP A 41 17.72 -22.73 16.16
N GLY A 42 18.71 -22.45 15.32
CA GLY A 42 19.22 -21.10 15.13
C GLY A 42 18.15 -20.09 14.67
N ALA A 43 17.42 -20.41 13.60
CA ALA A 43 16.38 -19.51 13.10
C ALA A 43 15.22 -19.32 14.12
N PRO A 44 14.65 -20.37 14.76
CA PRO A 44 13.68 -20.21 15.83
C PRO A 44 14.17 -19.34 16.98
N VAL A 45 15.39 -19.56 17.47
CA VAL A 45 15.96 -18.80 18.60
C VAL A 45 16.10 -17.32 18.23
N LEU A 46 16.67 -17.01 17.05
CA LEU A 46 16.80 -15.62 16.59
C LEU A 46 15.43 -14.95 16.45
N ALA A 47 14.43 -15.65 15.90
CA ALA A 47 13.08 -15.12 15.75
C ALA A 47 12.42 -14.85 17.11
N VAL A 48 12.55 -15.77 18.07
CA VAL A 48 11.99 -15.58 19.42
C VAL A 48 12.68 -14.42 20.14
N LEU A 49 14.02 -14.35 20.09
CA LEU A 49 14.77 -13.22 20.69
C LEU A 49 14.36 -11.88 20.07
N ALA A 50 14.18 -11.82 18.74
CA ALA A 50 13.70 -10.61 18.09
C ALA A 50 12.33 -10.17 18.64
N VAL A 51 11.38 -11.10 18.78
CA VAL A 51 10.04 -10.80 19.32
C VAL A 51 10.11 -10.35 20.77
N LEU A 52 10.94 -11.00 21.60
CA LEU A 52 11.11 -10.63 23.02
C LEU A 52 11.73 -9.25 23.21
N LEU A 53 12.52 -8.77 22.24
CA LEU A 53 13.10 -7.43 22.28
C LEU A 53 12.09 -6.33 21.90
N LEU A 54 11.00 -6.62 21.20
CA LEU A 54 10.04 -5.61 20.76
C LEU A 54 9.37 -4.84 21.92
N PRO A 55 8.87 -5.49 23.00
CA PRO A 55 8.36 -4.75 24.15
C PRO A 55 9.42 -3.88 24.84
N VAL A 56 10.67 -4.37 24.90
CA VAL A 56 11.78 -3.58 25.45
C VAL A 56 12.07 -2.37 24.58
N ALA A 57 12.09 -2.57 23.25
CA ALA A 57 12.26 -1.49 22.28
C ALA A 57 11.14 -0.45 22.43
N ALA A 58 9.88 -0.88 22.55
CA ALA A 58 8.76 0.03 22.76
C ALA A 58 8.88 0.85 24.06
N ALA A 59 9.26 0.18 25.17
CA ALA A 59 9.39 0.83 26.47
C ALA A 59 10.59 1.80 26.59
N THR A 60 11.58 1.66 25.70
CA THR A 60 12.83 2.43 25.75
C THR A 60 13.04 3.35 24.55
N THR A 61 12.07 3.43 23.63
CA THR A 61 12.04 4.41 22.54
C THR A 61 11.44 5.71 23.07
N ASP A 62 12.14 6.82 22.86
CA ASP A 62 11.67 8.14 23.26
C ASP A 62 11.07 8.88 22.05
N LEU A 63 9.76 9.09 22.07
CA LEU A 63 9.02 9.78 21.01
C LEU A 63 8.87 11.30 21.26
N SER A 64 9.31 11.81 22.42
CA SER A 64 9.13 13.22 22.77
C SER A 64 9.93 14.16 21.86
N ASP A 65 11.11 13.72 21.40
CA ASP A 65 12.07 14.52 20.65
C ASP A 65 12.12 14.16 19.14
N LEU A 66 10.96 13.86 18.55
CA LEU A 66 10.86 13.60 17.12
C LEU A 66 11.08 14.90 16.32
N GLY A 67 12.15 14.94 15.51
CA GLY A 67 12.49 16.04 14.61
C GLY A 67 12.46 15.63 13.13
N GLY A 68 13.05 16.44 12.25
CA GLY A 68 13.06 16.21 10.80
C GLY A 68 13.70 14.90 10.33
N TRP A 69 14.53 14.26 11.18
CA TRP A 69 15.10 12.93 10.94
C TRP A 69 14.09 11.78 11.23
N GLY A 70 12.91 12.10 11.74
CA GLY A 70 11.84 11.17 12.02
C GLY A 70 12.13 10.16 13.11
N LEU A 71 11.55 8.96 13.00
CA LEU A 71 11.56 7.92 14.02
C LEU A 71 12.94 7.25 14.21
N ALA A 72 13.74 7.13 13.16
CA ALA A 72 14.94 6.30 13.18
C ALA A 72 15.98 6.68 14.27
N PRO A 73 16.27 7.97 14.54
CA PRO A 73 17.15 8.38 15.65
C PRO A 73 16.53 8.17 17.03
N ALA A 74 15.21 8.27 17.14
CA ALA A 74 14.48 8.09 18.40
C ALA A 74 14.38 6.62 18.82
N LEU A 75 14.53 5.69 17.87
CA LEU A 75 14.42 4.25 18.14
C LEU A 75 15.51 3.77 19.11
N SER A 76 15.06 3.03 20.10
CA SER A 76 15.93 2.29 21.00
C SER A 76 16.88 1.36 20.24
N PRO A 77 18.15 1.17 20.68
CA PRO A 77 19.06 0.18 20.14
C PRO A 77 18.47 -1.24 20.08
N PHE A 78 17.54 -1.57 20.97
CA PHE A 78 16.87 -2.86 20.98
C PHE A 78 15.99 -3.10 19.74
N ALA A 79 15.41 -2.05 19.15
CA ALA A 79 14.67 -2.15 17.91
C ALA A 79 15.58 -2.55 16.73
N TRP A 80 16.77 -1.98 16.66
CA TRP A 80 17.77 -2.31 15.63
C TRP A 80 18.32 -3.72 15.80
N VAL A 81 18.57 -4.14 17.05
CA VAL A 81 18.99 -5.51 17.35
C VAL A 81 17.88 -6.50 16.97
N ALA A 82 16.63 -6.22 17.30
CA ALA A 82 15.49 -7.06 16.91
C ALA A 82 15.40 -7.22 15.39
N LEU A 83 15.59 -6.14 14.63
CA LEU A 83 15.63 -6.19 13.16
C LEU A 83 16.75 -7.08 12.65
N LEU A 84 17.98 -6.94 13.18
CA LEU A 84 19.12 -7.78 12.79
C LEU A 84 18.90 -9.26 13.10
N LEU A 85 18.32 -9.58 14.24
CA LEU A 85 17.95 -10.94 14.61
C LEU A 85 16.87 -11.52 13.68
N ALA A 86 15.86 -10.73 13.31
CA ALA A 86 14.82 -11.13 12.37
C ALA A 86 15.40 -11.40 10.97
N ILE A 87 16.29 -10.53 10.47
CA ILE A 87 17.01 -10.75 9.21
C ILE A 87 17.88 -12.00 9.31
N GLY A 88 18.59 -12.18 10.43
CA GLY A 88 19.40 -13.38 10.69
C GLY A 88 18.58 -14.66 10.66
N ALA A 89 17.38 -14.67 11.27
CA ALA A 89 16.45 -15.80 11.25
C ALA A 89 16.02 -16.16 9.81
N CYS A 90 15.65 -15.15 9.02
CA CYS A 90 15.27 -15.30 7.60
C CYS A 90 16.42 -15.89 6.78
N LEU A 91 17.61 -15.34 6.88
CA LEU A 91 18.78 -15.78 6.12
C LEU A 91 19.25 -17.18 6.54
N LEU A 92 19.29 -17.47 7.83
CA LEU A 92 19.70 -18.77 8.34
C LEU A 92 18.76 -19.88 7.85
N GLU A 93 17.45 -19.67 7.91
CA GLU A 93 16.49 -20.64 7.38
C GLU A 93 16.55 -20.75 5.86
N LEU A 94 16.75 -19.64 5.13
CA LEU A 94 16.89 -19.65 3.68
C LEU A 94 18.12 -20.43 3.22
N TRP A 95 19.24 -20.34 3.95
CA TRP A 95 20.50 -21.04 3.63
C TRP A 95 20.52 -22.50 4.07
N SER A 96 19.56 -22.92 4.91
CA SER A 96 19.43 -24.32 5.33
C SER A 96 19.36 -25.24 4.11
N ARG A 97 19.99 -26.42 4.18
CA ARG A 97 19.90 -27.44 3.12
C ARG A 97 18.45 -27.86 2.85
N ARG A 98 17.61 -27.86 3.89
CA ARG A 98 16.17 -28.21 3.84
C ARG A 98 15.35 -27.11 4.52
N PRO A 99 15.06 -25.99 3.81
CA PRO A 99 14.33 -24.89 4.41
C PRO A 99 12.90 -25.31 4.79
N ARG A 100 12.52 -24.99 6.01
CA ARG A 100 11.19 -25.29 6.58
C ARG A 100 10.24 -24.15 6.23
N ILE A 101 9.24 -24.44 5.39
CA ILE A 101 8.27 -23.44 4.96
C ILE A 101 7.57 -22.73 6.12
N PRO A 102 7.09 -23.43 7.20
CA PRO A 102 6.50 -22.75 8.34
C PRO A 102 7.47 -21.81 9.05
N MET A 103 8.75 -22.20 9.16
CA MET A 103 9.77 -21.36 9.81
C MET A 103 10.11 -20.12 8.98
N LEU A 104 10.21 -20.25 7.64
CA LEU A 104 10.35 -19.10 6.75
C LEU A 104 9.15 -18.14 6.86
N GLY A 105 7.93 -18.68 7.00
CA GLY A 105 6.74 -17.89 7.26
C GLY A 105 6.80 -17.14 8.58
N ALA A 106 7.15 -17.84 9.66
CA ALA A 106 7.30 -17.24 10.99
C ALA A 106 8.40 -16.16 11.01
N ALA A 107 9.59 -16.47 10.47
CA ALA A 107 10.69 -15.50 10.37
C ALA A 107 10.30 -14.26 9.52
N THR A 108 9.53 -14.46 8.43
CA THR A 108 9.00 -13.34 7.64
C THR A 108 8.02 -12.49 8.44
N GLY A 109 7.15 -13.11 9.25
CA GLY A 109 6.25 -12.37 10.15
C GLY A 109 7.00 -11.54 11.17
N VAL A 110 8.07 -12.11 11.78
CA VAL A 110 8.94 -11.38 12.71
C VAL A 110 9.68 -10.23 12.00
N LEU A 111 10.22 -10.48 10.81
CA LEU A 111 10.87 -9.43 9.99
C LEU A 111 9.91 -8.28 9.69
N LEU A 112 8.65 -8.60 9.37
CA LEU A 112 7.63 -7.60 9.11
C LEU A 112 7.33 -6.78 10.37
N LEU A 113 7.19 -7.41 11.54
CA LEU A 113 6.99 -6.69 12.80
C LEU A 113 8.17 -5.79 13.17
N CYS A 114 9.41 -6.27 12.95
CA CYS A 114 10.63 -5.50 13.20
C CYS A 114 10.94 -4.44 12.13
N SER A 115 10.15 -4.33 11.08
CA SER A 115 10.36 -3.37 9.99
C SER A 115 9.11 -2.50 9.78
N THR A 116 8.23 -2.84 8.84
CA THR A 116 7.02 -2.08 8.52
C THR A 116 6.01 -2.02 9.67
N GLY A 117 6.04 -2.98 10.59
CA GLY A 117 5.20 -3.03 11.79
C GLY A 117 5.80 -2.30 13.00
N LEU A 118 7.07 -1.87 12.91
CA LEU A 118 7.75 -1.25 14.05
C LEU A 118 7.05 0.00 14.59
N PRO A 119 6.55 0.94 13.76
CA PRO A 119 5.76 2.05 14.25
C PRO A 119 4.55 1.61 15.08
N SER A 120 3.81 0.58 14.64
CA SER A 120 2.68 0.03 15.39
C SER A 120 3.07 -0.60 16.74
N VAL A 121 4.35 -0.98 16.90
CA VAL A 121 4.89 -1.52 18.16
C VAL A 121 5.25 -0.38 19.12
N VAL A 122 5.95 0.66 18.62
CA VAL A 122 6.52 1.70 19.49
C VAL A 122 5.57 2.88 19.73
N GLN A 123 4.63 3.16 18.83
CA GLN A 123 3.67 4.25 18.97
C GLN A 123 2.36 3.76 19.60
N PRO A 124 1.73 4.53 20.49
CA PRO A 124 0.49 4.13 21.17
C PRO A 124 -0.73 4.13 20.23
N GLN A 125 -0.75 4.99 19.21
CA GLN A 125 -1.86 5.22 18.31
C GLN A 125 -1.46 5.00 16.84
N ALA A 126 -2.45 5.02 15.94
CA ALA A 126 -2.22 4.99 14.50
C ALA A 126 -1.62 6.32 14.04
N ARG A 127 -0.58 6.26 13.25
CA ARG A 127 0.27 7.41 12.88
C ARG A 127 -0.24 8.26 11.72
N PHE A 128 -1.15 7.82 10.91
CA PHE A 128 -1.58 8.59 9.74
C PHE A 128 -2.91 9.29 9.98
N THR A 129 -2.93 10.61 9.87
CA THR A 129 -4.15 11.41 9.86
C THR A 129 -5.24 10.85 8.94
N THR A 130 -4.86 10.42 7.72
CA THR A 130 -5.81 9.83 6.76
C THR A 130 -6.47 8.55 7.29
N ALA A 131 -5.79 7.76 8.14
CA ALA A 131 -6.40 6.57 8.74
C ALA A 131 -7.53 6.95 9.72
N TRP A 132 -7.35 8.01 10.49
CA TRP A 132 -8.36 8.56 11.40
C TRP A 132 -9.56 9.12 10.64
N LEU A 133 -9.31 9.89 9.58
CA LEU A 133 -10.36 10.39 8.68
C LEU A 133 -11.17 9.27 8.06
N ILE A 134 -10.52 8.18 7.62
CA ILE A 134 -11.20 7.00 7.08
C ILE A 134 -12.00 6.27 8.16
N SER A 135 -11.53 6.27 9.42
CA SER A 135 -12.32 5.78 10.56
C SER A 135 -13.60 6.58 10.72
N GLY A 136 -13.52 7.91 10.63
CA GLY A 136 -14.71 8.77 10.67
C GLY A 136 -15.67 8.53 9.49
N PHE A 137 -15.16 8.15 8.33
CA PHE A 137 -16.04 7.75 7.21
C PHE A 137 -16.75 6.42 7.49
N VAL A 138 -16.07 5.47 8.14
CA VAL A 138 -16.72 4.23 8.60
C VAL A 138 -17.80 4.55 9.63
N ASP A 139 -17.50 5.44 10.57
CA ASP A 139 -18.46 5.92 11.57
C ASP A 139 -19.69 6.57 10.94
N ALA A 140 -19.49 7.49 9.98
CA ALA A 140 -20.58 8.16 9.26
C ALA A 140 -21.48 7.18 8.49
N VAL A 141 -20.90 6.12 7.90
CA VAL A 141 -21.71 5.08 7.23
C VAL A 141 -22.49 4.26 8.26
N ALA A 142 -21.90 3.89 9.37
CA ALA A 142 -22.59 3.14 10.43
C ALA A 142 -23.73 3.97 11.06
N SER A 143 -23.46 5.22 11.41
CA SER A 143 -24.46 6.13 11.99
C SER A 143 -25.61 6.44 11.03
N ASN A 144 -25.37 6.38 9.72
CA ASN A 144 -26.38 6.56 8.67
C ASN A 144 -26.99 5.23 8.17
N ASN A 145 -27.14 4.26 9.05
CA ASN A 145 -27.75 2.95 8.74
C ASN A 145 -27.10 2.20 7.55
N GLY A 146 -25.80 2.33 7.40
CA GLY A 146 -25.04 1.70 6.32
C GLY A 146 -25.09 2.43 4.98
N VAL A 147 -25.71 3.60 4.91
CA VAL A 147 -25.80 4.42 3.69
C VAL A 147 -24.70 5.46 3.67
N PRO A 148 -23.84 5.48 2.64
CA PRO A 148 -22.77 6.48 2.51
C PRO A 148 -23.33 7.89 2.29
N PRO A 149 -22.92 8.90 3.06
CA PRO A 149 -23.38 10.28 2.87
C PRO A 149 -22.59 10.98 1.71
N THR A 150 -22.95 10.66 0.46
CA THR A 150 -22.22 11.11 -0.75
C THR A 150 -22.16 12.63 -0.93
N GLY A 151 -23.09 13.37 -0.31
CA GLY A 151 -23.06 14.84 -0.32
C GLY A 151 -21.97 15.48 0.58
N VAL A 152 -21.36 14.68 1.47
CA VAL A 152 -20.35 15.16 2.43
C VAL A 152 -18.94 15.11 1.85
N ASP A 153 -18.57 13.99 1.20
CA ASP A 153 -17.25 13.80 0.63
C ASP A 153 -17.31 12.91 -0.63
N ALA A 154 -16.51 13.26 -1.63
CA ALA A 154 -16.43 12.53 -2.89
C ALA A 154 -15.97 11.07 -2.74
N ARG A 155 -15.23 10.74 -1.68
CA ARG A 155 -14.76 9.37 -1.42
C ARG A 155 -15.90 8.41 -1.10
N PHE A 156 -17.03 8.88 -0.61
CA PHE A 156 -18.23 8.07 -0.36
C PHE A 156 -18.87 7.51 -1.64
N TYR A 157 -18.51 8.01 -2.82
CA TYR A 157 -18.89 7.36 -4.08
C TYR A 157 -18.22 5.99 -4.29
N TRP A 158 -17.19 5.62 -3.51
CA TRP A 158 -16.58 4.28 -3.46
C TRP A 158 -16.80 3.61 -2.11
N PRO A 159 -18.03 3.20 -1.80
CA PRO A 159 -18.47 2.91 -0.43
C PRO A 159 -18.04 1.55 0.10
N ALA A 160 -17.56 0.61 -0.73
CA ALA A 160 -17.43 -0.79 -0.33
C ALA A 160 -16.53 -1.00 0.88
N PHE A 161 -15.42 -0.27 0.97
CA PHE A 161 -14.52 -0.36 2.13
C PHE A 161 -15.18 0.16 3.41
N PHE A 162 -15.82 1.31 3.34
CA PHE A 162 -16.47 1.95 4.50
C PHE A 162 -17.65 1.11 4.99
N ALA A 163 -18.50 0.66 4.07
CA ALA A 163 -19.64 -0.21 4.41
C ALA A 163 -19.19 -1.55 5.00
N GLN A 164 -18.12 -2.15 4.45
CA GLN A 164 -17.55 -3.39 4.99
C GLN A 164 -17.10 -3.22 6.43
N TRP A 165 -16.36 -2.14 6.73
CA TRP A 165 -15.83 -1.91 8.07
C TRP A 165 -16.90 -1.41 9.04
N ALA A 166 -17.91 -0.66 8.59
CA ALA A 166 -19.09 -0.32 9.38
C ALA A 166 -19.82 -1.62 9.82
N TRP A 167 -20.05 -2.53 8.89
CA TRP A 167 -20.65 -3.83 9.21
C TRP A 167 -19.78 -4.67 10.17
N ILE A 168 -18.46 -4.73 9.97
CA ILE A 168 -17.53 -5.46 10.86
C ILE A 168 -17.56 -4.84 12.27
N ARG A 169 -17.52 -3.51 12.37
CA ARG A 169 -17.59 -2.78 13.65
C ARG A 169 -18.87 -3.13 14.41
N ASP A 170 -20.01 -3.01 13.74
CA ASP A 170 -21.32 -3.29 14.34
C ASP A 170 -21.45 -4.76 14.73
N ALA A 171 -21.01 -5.69 13.86
CA ALA A 171 -21.04 -7.13 14.16
C ALA A 171 -20.12 -7.53 15.32
N ALA A 172 -19.02 -6.80 15.53
CA ALA A 172 -18.10 -7.00 16.64
C ALA A 172 -18.54 -6.29 17.94
N GLY A 173 -19.56 -5.43 17.88
CA GLY A 173 -19.97 -4.60 18.99
C GLY A 173 -18.87 -3.62 19.43
N ALA A 174 -18.05 -3.17 18.48
CA ALA A 174 -16.94 -2.26 18.75
C ALA A 174 -17.37 -0.81 18.53
N ASP A 175 -17.22 0.03 19.54
CA ASP A 175 -17.51 1.47 19.43
C ASP A 175 -16.42 2.21 18.63
N GLN A 176 -15.18 1.74 18.70
CA GLN A 176 -14.00 2.42 18.17
C GLN A 176 -13.09 1.48 17.40
N LEU A 177 -12.36 2.03 16.41
CA LEU A 177 -11.45 1.27 15.55
C LEU A 177 -9.95 1.48 15.88
N ASP A 178 -9.60 2.21 16.94
CA ASP A 178 -8.24 2.64 17.26
C ASP A 178 -7.20 1.52 17.20
N THR A 179 -7.48 0.39 17.86
CA THR A 179 -6.60 -0.79 17.82
C THR A 179 -6.47 -1.34 16.41
N ILE A 180 -7.55 -1.32 15.63
CA ILE A 180 -7.53 -1.78 14.24
C ILE A 180 -6.70 -0.81 13.40
N LEU A 181 -6.88 0.49 13.53
CA LEU A 181 -6.10 1.49 12.81
C LEU A 181 -4.60 1.31 13.06
N ARG A 182 -4.21 1.11 14.32
CA ARG A 182 -2.82 0.91 14.73
C ARG A 182 -2.20 -0.35 14.12
N TRP A 183 -2.91 -1.48 14.12
CA TRP A 183 -2.37 -2.77 13.70
C TRP A 183 -2.70 -3.14 12.24
N TYR A 184 -3.48 -2.33 11.55
CA TYR A 184 -3.84 -2.55 10.15
C TYR A 184 -2.63 -2.58 9.21
N PRO A 185 -1.64 -1.64 9.29
CA PRO A 185 -0.49 -1.62 8.42
C PRO A 185 0.32 -2.93 8.42
N PRO A 186 0.78 -3.47 9.57
CA PRO A 186 1.49 -4.75 9.58
C PRO A 186 0.60 -5.92 9.15
N ALA A 187 -0.69 -5.91 9.48
CA ALA A 187 -1.62 -6.97 9.11
C ALA A 187 -1.84 -7.03 7.58
N VAL A 188 -2.12 -5.90 6.94
CA VAL A 188 -2.35 -5.85 5.50
C VAL A 188 -1.06 -6.11 4.72
N THR A 189 0.08 -5.60 5.19
CA THR A 189 1.40 -5.90 4.58
C THR A 189 1.73 -7.39 4.66
N ALA A 190 1.36 -8.08 5.75
CA ALA A 190 1.48 -9.54 5.83
C ALA A 190 0.62 -10.24 4.76
N VAL A 191 -0.62 -9.80 4.56
CA VAL A 191 -1.51 -10.33 3.50
C VAL A 191 -0.92 -10.06 2.11
N TRP A 192 -0.37 -8.86 1.87
CA TRP A 192 0.32 -8.54 0.61
C TRP A 192 1.54 -9.44 0.40
N ALA A 193 2.38 -9.65 1.43
CA ALA A 193 3.54 -10.52 1.35
C ALA A 193 3.15 -11.97 1.01
N ILE A 194 2.04 -12.49 1.57
CA ILE A 194 1.46 -13.78 1.21
C ILE A 194 1.01 -13.78 -0.26
N GLY A 195 0.36 -12.71 -0.73
CA GLY A 195 -0.04 -12.55 -2.12
C GLY A 195 1.15 -12.55 -3.07
N VAL A 196 2.20 -11.78 -2.75
CA VAL A 196 3.45 -11.74 -3.54
C VAL A 196 4.16 -13.10 -3.51
N TYR A 197 4.22 -13.77 -2.36
CA TYR A 197 4.74 -15.13 -2.26
C TYR A 197 3.99 -16.10 -3.18
N ALA A 198 2.65 -16.08 -3.17
CA ALA A 198 1.82 -16.94 -4.00
C ALA A 198 2.02 -16.64 -5.51
N LEU A 199 2.08 -15.37 -5.88
CA LEU A 199 2.35 -14.91 -7.23
C LEU A 199 3.76 -15.33 -7.68
N ALA A 200 4.77 -15.11 -6.85
CA ALA A 200 6.16 -15.51 -7.12
C ALA A 200 6.28 -17.03 -7.28
N ARG A 201 5.55 -17.80 -6.47
CA ARG A 201 5.52 -19.26 -6.58
C ARG A 201 4.94 -19.72 -7.92
N SER A 202 3.92 -19.02 -8.43
CA SER A 202 3.34 -19.29 -9.75
C SER A 202 4.31 -18.96 -10.89
N MET A 203 5.10 -17.89 -10.75
CA MET A 203 6.01 -17.42 -11.80
C MET A 203 7.39 -18.08 -11.78
N LEU A 204 8.00 -18.22 -10.61
CA LEU A 204 9.39 -18.68 -10.44
C LEU A 204 9.49 -20.16 -10.06
N GLY A 205 8.50 -20.68 -9.35
CA GLY A 205 8.53 -22.01 -8.75
C GLY A 205 9.57 -22.14 -7.63
N GLY A 206 9.77 -23.36 -7.14
CA GLY A 206 10.72 -23.66 -6.06
C GLY A 206 10.25 -23.19 -4.68
N THR A 207 11.10 -23.39 -3.67
CA THR A 207 10.78 -23.07 -2.27
C THR A 207 11.38 -21.75 -1.79
N ARG A 208 12.60 -21.38 -2.20
CA ARG A 208 13.33 -20.22 -1.68
C ARG A 208 12.98 -18.92 -2.39
N ALA A 209 12.82 -18.96 -3.71
CA ALA A 209 12.59 -17.77 -4.51
C ALA A 209 11.34 -16.97 -4.13
N PRO A 210 10.19 -17.61 -3.85
CA PRO A 210 9.01 -16.87 -3.43
C PRO A 210 9.19 -16.08 -2.13
N TRP A 211 9.97 -16.60 -1.18
CA TRP A 211 10.27 -15.88 0.06
C TRP A 211 11.17 -14.67 -0.18
N VAL A 212 12.21 -14.83 -1.02
CA VAL A 212 13.07 -13.69 -1.39
C VAL A 212 12.25 -12.61 -2.11
N ALA A 213 11.30 -12.99 -2.97
CA ALA A 213 10.41 -12.03 -3.61
C ALA A 213 9.52 -11.28 -2.60
N ALA A 214 8.98 -11.98 -1.59
CA ALA A 214 8.21 -11.36 -0.52
C ALA A 214 9.07 -10.41 0.33
N TRP A 215 10.31 -10.78 0.66
CA TRP A 215 11.22 -9.90 1.41
C TRP A 215 11.64 -8.68 0.60
N LEU A 216 11.90 -8.83 -0.69
CA LEU A 216 12.15 -7.69 -1.58
C LEU A 216 10.93 -6.77 -1.66
N PHE A 217 9.74 -7.33 -1.76
CA PHE A 217 8.51 -6.54 -1.75
C PHE A 217 8.37 -5.74 -0.45
N ILE A 218 8.55 -6.37 0.72
CA ILE A 218 8.49 -5.68 2.01
C ILE A 218 9.58 -4.61 2.09
N GLY A 219 10.85 -4.97 1.78
CA GLY A 219 12.01 -4.09 1.92
C GLY A 219 12.03 -2.90 0.95
N LEU A 220 11.41 -3.04 -0.23
CA LEU A 220 11.33 -1.98 -1.24
C LEU A 220 10.01 -1.19 -1.18
N ASN A 221 9.05 -1.61 -0.34
CA ASN A 221 7.77 -0.92 -0.18
C ASN A 221 7.87 0.24 0.83
N TRP A 222 8.49 1.32 0.38
CA TRP A 222 8.59 2.56 1.16
C TRP A 222 7.36 3.47 1.01
N ILE A 223 6.37 3.08 0.18
CA ILE A 223 5.30 3.95 -0.32
C ILE A 223 4.26 4.29 0.75
N GLU A 224 4.17 3.50 1.82
CA GLU A 224 3.30 3.73 2.99
C GLU A 224 1.79 3.76 2.70
N GLN A 225 1.35 3.08 1.63
CA GLN A 225 -0.07 2.95 1.30
C GLN A 225 -0.74 1.74 1.97
N ASP A 226 -0.14 1.24 3.06
CA ASP A 226 -0.63 0.13 3.87
C ASP A 226 -1.44 0.56 5.11
N TYR A 227 -1.66 1.87 5.31
CA TYR A 227 -2.56 2.34 6.36
C TYR A 227 -4.02 1.89 6.12
N PHE A 228 -4.87 2.06 7.11
CA PHE A 228 -6.29 1.71 7.03
C PHE A 228 -6.96 2.49 5.90
N SER A 229 -7.11 1.85 4.73
CA SER A 229 -7.57 2.52 3.52
C SER A 229 -8.21 1.57 2.49
N PRO A 230 -9.10 2.10 1.65
CA PRO A 230 -9.67 1.37 0.51
C PRO A 230 -8.61 0.80 -0.43
N GLN A 231 -7.53 1.55 -0.67
CA GLN A 231 -6.43 1.13 -1.55
C GLN A 231 -5.71 -0.10 -1.01
N ALA A 232 -5.44 -0.13 0.28
CA ALA A 232 -4.74 -1.26 0.90
C ALA A 232 -5.51 -2.58 0.70
N THR A 233 -6.83 -2.55 0.85
CA THR A 233 -7.70 -3.71 0.56
C THR A 233 -7.74 -4.03 -0.93
N ALA A 234 -7.79 -3.03 -1.80
CA ALA A 234 -7.85 -3.23 -3.25
C ALA A 234 -6.58 -3.90 -3.80
N ILE A 235 -5.38 -3.66 -3.21
CA ILE A 235 -4.14 -4.37 -3.54
C ILE A 235 -4.24 -5.87 -3.23
N VAL A 236 -4.92 -6.28 -2.17
CA VAL A 236 -5.17 -7.70 -1.88
C VAL A 236 -5.94 -8.36 -3.03
N LEU A 237 -6.98 -7.68 -3.54
CA LEU A 237 -7.77 -8.15 -4.67
C LEU A 237 -6.92 -8.23 -5.95
N LEU A 238 -6.12 -7.20 -6.24
CA LEU A 238 -5.17 -7.18 -7.37
C LEU A 238 -4.20 -8.35 -7.31
N LEU A 239 -3.53 -8.58 -6.19
CA LEU A 239 -2.58 -9.70 -6.01
C LEU A 239 -3.27 -11.05 -6.18
N THR A 240 -4.51 -11.18 -5.69
CA THR A 240 -5.32 -12.39 -5.83
C THR A 240 -5.65 -12.67 -7.29
N VAL A 241 -6.12 -11.66 -8.03
CA VAL A 241 -6.45 -11.77 -9.46
C VAL A 241 -5.20 -12.11 -10.27
N LEU A 242 -4.07 -11.45 -10.03
CA LEU A 242 -2.81 -11.75 -10.74
C LEU A 242 -2.28 -13.15 -10.41
N THR A 243 -2.41 -13.60 -9.17
CA THR A 243 -2.02 -14.97 -8.76
C THR A 243 -2.86 -16.00 -9.50
N PHE A 244 -4.17 -15.78 -9.65
CA PHE A 244 -5.03 -16.66 -10.44
C PHE A 244 -4.71 -16.60 -11.92
N ALA A 245 -4.49 -15.40 -12.47
CA ALA A 245 -4.23 -15.21 -13.90
C ALA A 245 -2.90 -15.81 -14.34
N LEU A 246 -1.84 -15.66 -13.56
CA LEU A 246 -0.49 -16.15 -13.86
C LEU A 246 -0.21 -17.58 -13.36
N GLY A 247 -1.12 -18.12 -12.55
CA GLY A 247 -1.06 -19.48 -12.03
C GLY A 247 -2.07 -20.41 -12.72
N PRO A 248 -3.20 -20.71 -12.04
CA PRO A 248 -4.15 -21.72 -12.50
C PRO A 248 -4.89 -21.35 -13.79
N LEU A 249 -5.09 -20.06 -14.08
CA LEU A 249 -5.74 -19.58 -15.30
C LEU A 249 -4.74 -19.27 -16.44
N ALA A 250 -3.45 -19.48 -16.23
CA ALA A 250 -2.46 -19.31 -17.29
C ALA A 250 -2.69 -20.31 -18.45
N THR A 251 -2.44 -19.87 -19.68
CA THR A 251 -2.54 -20.76 -20.84
C THR A 251 -1.38 -21.75 -20.88
N ARG A 252 -1.67 -22.95 -21.34
CA ARG A 252 -0.67 -23.96 -21.61
C ARG A 252 -0.01 -23.67 -22.96
N ARG A 253 1.31 -23.77 -23.03
CA ARG A 253 2.02 -23.76 -24.30
C ARG A 253 1.62 -24.99 -25.10
N VAL A 254 1.19 -24.79 -26.35
CA VAL A 254 1.00 -25.89 -27.28
C VAL A 254 2.33 -26.14 -27.93
N ASP A 255 2.89 -27.34 -27.73
CA ASP A 255 4.13 -27.73 -28.40
C ASP A 255 3.94 -27.68 -29.92
N ASN A 256 4.87 -27.04 -30.61
CA ASN A 256 5.10 -27.02 -32.05
C ASN A 256 4.18 -26.22 -32.98
N ALA A 257 3.20 -25.49 -32.54
CA ALA A 257 2.40 -24.77 -33.53
C ALA A 257 1.93 -23.45 -32.97
N GLY A 258 2.45 -22.40 -33.47
CA GLY A 258 1.84 -21.10 -33.47
C GLY A 258 1.28 -20.58 -32.13
N VAL A 259 1.34 -19.31 -31.96
CA VAL A 259 0.76 -18.56 -30.84
C VAL A 259 -0.72 -18.91 -30.70
N PRO A 260 -1.21 -19.27 -29.48
CA PRO A 260 -2.65 -19.45 -29.28
C PRO A 260 -3.39 -18.14 -29.61
N GLY A 261 -4.28 -18.22 -30.59
CA GLY A 261 -5.04 -17.09 -31.12
C GLY A 261 -4.53 -16.47 -32.41
N TRP A 262 -3.35 -16.89 -32.91
CA TRP A 262 -2.91 -16.56 -34.24
C TRP A 262 -3.40 -17.63 -35.22
N PRO A 263 -3.76 -17.25 -36.47
CA PRO A 263 -4.14 -18.24 -37.49
C PRO A 263 -3.04 -19.29 -37.61
N ARG A 264 -3.39 -20.57 -37.59
CA ARG A 264 -2.44 -21.67 -37.88
C ARG A 264 -1.75 -21.34 -39.18
N ALA A 265 -0.42 -21.23 -39.15
CA ALA A 265 0.34 -21.08 -40.37
C ALA A 265 -0.05 -22.21 -41.31
N HIS A 266 -0.70 -21.86 -42.42
CA HIS A 266 -0.96 -22.82 -43.46
C HIS A 266 0.38 -23.39 -43.92
N ARG A 267 0.43 -24.70 -44.20
CA ARG A 267 1.59 -25.34 -44.82
C ARG A 267 1.94 -24.56 -46.08
N GLY A 268 3.08 -23.84 -46.09
CA GLY A 268 3.49 -22.98 -47.19
C GLY A 268 3.55 -21.47 -46.91
N ALA A 269 3.13 -21.01 -45.73
CA ALA A 269 3.31 -19.60 -45.39
C ALA A 269 4.80 -19.25 -45.24
N PRO A 270 5.24 -18.08 -45.76
CA PRO A 270 6.63 -17.65 -45.63
C PRO A 270 7.02 -17.53 -44.16
N PRO A 271 8.26 -17.87 -43.77
CA PRO A 271 8.71 -17.80 -42.39
C PRO A 271 8.61 -16.36 -41.86
N LEU A 272 8.03 -16.20 -40.71
CA LEU A 272 7.93 -14.89 -40.03
C LEU A 272 9.31 -14.22 -39.98
N PRO A 273 9.39 -12.88 -40.16
CA PRO A 273 10.64 -12.13 -40.00
C PRO A 273 11.27 -12.41 -38.62
N ARG A 274 12.60 -12.34 -38.53
CA ARG A 274 13.35 -12.67 -37.32
C ARG A 274 12.81 -11.97 -36.08
N TRP A 275 12.46 -10.68 -36.17
CA TRP A 275 11.93 -9.89 -35.07
C TRP A 275 10.54 -10.36 -34.59
N ARG A 276 9.66 -10.74 -35.53
CA ARG A 276 8.34 -11.30 -35.18
C ARG A 276 8.46 -12.67 -34.51
N ARG A 277 9.35 -13.56 -35.01
CA ARG A 277 9.63 -14.84 -34.35
C ARG A 277 10.18 -14.65 -32.96
N TRP A 278 11.07 -13.66 -32.76
CA TRP A 278 11.60 -13.29 -31.46
C TRP A 278 10.49 -12.79 -30.52
N LEU A 279 9.66 -11.85 -30.97
CA LEU A 279 8.55 -11.29 -30.19
C LEU A 279 7.56 -12.39 -29.76
N VAL A 280 7.15 -13.22 -30.71
CA VAL A 280 6.27 -14.37 -30.46
C VAL A 280 6.87 -15.30 -29.40
N SER A 281 8.17 -15.66 -29.55
CA SER A 281 8.83 -16.52 -28.57
C SER A 281 8.96 -15.90 -27.19
N ALA A 282 9.17 -14.59 -27.11
CA ALA A 282 9.27 -13.85 -25.85
C ALA A 282 7.91 -13.73 -25.13
N LEU A 283 6.83 -13.64 -25.90
CA LEU A 283 5.47 -13.54 -25.37
C LEU A 283 4.76 -14.88 -25.14
N THR A 284 5.34 -16.00 -25.61
CA THR A 284 4.71 -17.33 -25.46
C THR A 284 4.91 -17.92 -24.06
N PRO A 285 3.86 -18.43 -23.43
CA PRO A 285 3.93 -18.93 -22.07
C PRO A 285 4.67 -20.27 -21.93
N PRO A 286 5.29 -20.54 -20.79
CA PRO A 286 5.73 -21.89 -20.44
C PRO A 286 4.54 -22.82 -20.20
N ASN A 287 4.78 -24.14 -20.30
CA ASN A 287 3.77 -25.14 -19.95
C ASN A 287 3.34 -25.01 -18.48
N THR A 288 2.04 -24.86 -18.27
CA THR A 288 1.44 -24.89 -16.92
C THR A 288 0.57 -26.13 -16.77
N PRO A 289 0.57 -26.81 -15.60
CA PRO A 289 -0.32 -27.94 -15.35
C PRO A 289 -1.79 -27.54 -15.53
N THR A 290 -2.59 -28.42 -16.14
CA THR A 290 -4.03 -28.19 -16.24
C THR A 290 -4.73 -28.73 -15.00
N LEU A 291 -5.55 -27.89 -14.35
CA LEU A 291 -6.44 -28.30 -13.28
C LEU A 291 -7.72 -28.93 -13.83
N PRO A 292 -8.43 -29.75 -13.02
CA PRO A 292 -9.78 -30.22 -13.36
C PRO A 292 -10.73 -29.04 -13.62
N ALA A 293 -11.67 -29.23 -14.55
CA ALA A 293 -12.60 -28.17 -14.99
C ALA A 293 -13.37 -27.51 -13.82
N ARG A 294 -13.81 -28.32 -12.83
CA ARG A 294 -14.50 -27.79 -11.65
C ARG A 294 -13.63 -26.83 -10.82
N GLN A 295 -12.35 -27.13 -10.66
CA GLN A 295 -11.42 -26.26 -9.94
C GLN A 295 -11.13 -24.98 -10.73
N LEU A 296 -10.98 -25.09 -12.06
CA LEU A 296 -10.81 -23.91 -12.92
C LEU A 296 -12.03 -23.02 -12.89
N LEU A 297 -13.24 -23.58 -12.89
CA LEU A 297 -14.48 -22.82 -12.80
C LEU A 297 -14.60 -22.08 -11.46
N LEU A 298 -14.28 -22.76 -10.34
CA LEU A 298 -14.26 -22.13 -9.02
C LEU A 298 -13.27 -20.97 -8.94
N ILE A 299 -12.04 -21.17 -9.46
CA ILE A 299 -11.03 -20.14 -9.48
C ILE A 299 -11.46 -18.96 -10.37
N TYR A 300 -12.07 -19.26 -11.53
CA TYR A 300 -12.62 -18.22 -12.39
C TYR A 300 -13.73 -17.43 -11.69
N PHE A 301 -14.63 -18.11 -11.00
CA PHE A 301 -15.69 -17.48 -10.21
C PHE A 301 -15.13 -16.60 -9.09
N CYS A 302 -14.16 -17.10 -8.31
CA CYS A 302 -13.48 -16.28 -7.28
C CYS A 302 -12.76 -15.06 -7.87
N ALA A 303 -12.10 -15.22 -9.03
CA ALA A 303 -11.48 -14.11 -9.74
C ALA A 303 -12.52 -13.10 -10.23
N ALA A 304 -13.67 -13.55 -10.73
CA ALA A 304 -14.75 -12.68 -11.14
C ALA A 304 -15.31 -11.88 -9.96
N LEU A 305 -15.52 -12.52 -8.80
CA LEU A 305 -15.92 -11.81 -7.59
C LEU A 305 -14.89 -10.73 -7.18
N CYS A 306 -13.58 -11.03 -7.26
CA CYS A 306 -12.55 -10.05 -6.94
C CYS A 306 -12.59 -8.84 -7.89
N VAL A 307 -12.74 -9.05 -9.21
CA VAL A 307 -12.77 -7.93 -10.17
C VAL A 307 -14.08 -7.12 -10.09
N ILE A 308 -15.18 -7.73 -9.64
CA ILE A 308 -16.43 -7.01 -9.36
C ILE A 308 -16.29 -6.20 -8.08
N ALA A 309 -15.77 -6.81 -7.00
CA ALA A 309 -15.65 -6.17 -5.70
C ALA A 309 -14.68 -4.98 -5.68
N VAL A 310 -13.67 -4.98 -6.53
CA VAL A 310 -12.70 -3.89 -6.58
C VAL A 310 -13.27 -2.59 -7.17
N ALA A 311 -14.32 -2.67 -7.99
CA ALA A 311 -14.93 -1.49 -8.64
C ALA A 311 -15.51 -0.50 -7.62
N PRO A 312 -16.36 -0.91 -6.65
CA PRO A 312 -16.85 -0.03 -5.60
C PRO A 312 -15.86 0.16 -4.43
N ALA A 313 -14.73 -0.54 -4.42
CA ALA A 313 -13.76 -0.48 -3.33
C ALA A 313 -12.70 0.62 -3.53
N HIS A 314 -12.27 0.90 -4.78
CA HIS A 314 -11.20 1.87 -5.03
C HIS A 314 -11.25 2.44 -6.45
N GLN A 315 -10.91 3.73 -6.57
CA GLN A 315 -10.99 4.47 -7.84
C GLN A 315 -10.03 3.96 -8.93
N LEU A 316 -8.77 3.70 -8.60
CA LEU A 316 -7.70 3.45 -9.59
C LEU A 316 -7.34 1.98 -9.78
N THR A 317 -7.43 1.16 -8.73
CA THR A 317 -7.04 -0.26 -8.78
C THR A 317 -7.78 -1.07 -9.85
N PRO A 318 -9.09 -0.85 -10.11
CA PRO A 318 -9.80 -1.56 -11.16
C PRO A 318 -9.15 -1.36 -12.54
N PHE A 319 -8.70 -0.15 -12.86
CA PHE A 319 -8.05 0.16 -14.14
C PHE A 319 -6.68 -0.51 -14.26
N ALA A 320 -5.91 -0.58 -13.15
CA ALA A 320 -4.65 -1.35 -13.12
C ALA A 320 -4.90 -2.83 -13.41
N ILE A 321 -5.92 -3.43 -12.79
CA ILE A 321 -6.32 -4.83 -13.03
C ILE A 321 -6.75 -5.04 -14.49
N ILE A 322 -7.60 -4.17 -15.03
CA ILE A 322 -8.06 -4.24 -16.42
C ILE A 322 -6.86 -4.18 -17.37
N GLY A 323 -5.95 -3.24 -17.19
CA GLY A 323 -4.76 -3.09 -18.02
C GLY A 323 -3.87 -4.34 -17.99
N GLN A 324 -3.60 -4.88 -16.81
CA GLN A 324 -2.78 -6.09 -16.65
C GLN A 324 -3.47 -7.34 -17.22
N LEU A 325 -4.76 -7.54 -16.99
CA LEU A 325 -5.52 -8.64 -17.56
C LEU A 325 -5.65 -8.50 -19.08
N ALA A 326 -5.83 -7.30 -19.61
CA ALA A 326 -5.90 -7.04 -21.05
C ALA A 326 -4.59 -7.41 -21.74
N VAL A 327 -3.43 -7.04 -21.18
CA VAL A 327 -2.11 -7.49 -21.69
C VAL A 327 -2.05 -9.01 -21.74
N LEU A 328 -2.41 -9.70 -20.66
CA LEU A 328 -2.41 -11.18 -20.62
C LEU A 328 -3.35 -11.79 -21.66
N ALA A 329 -4.52 -11.18 -21.86
CA ALA A 329 -5.50 -11.66 -22.86
C ALA A 329 -5.02 -11.45 -24.29
N VAL A 330 -4.46 -10.26 -24.60
CA VAL A 330 -3.94 -9.92 -25.94
C VAL A 330 -2.77 -10.81 -26.32
N VAL A 331 -1.83 -11.05 -25.42
CA VAL A 331 -0.68 -11.92 -25.67
C VAL A 331 -1.01 -13.43 -25.57
N GLY A 332 -2.27 -13.79 -25.31
CA GLY A 332 -2.70 -15.18 -25.24
C GLY A 332 -2.20 -15.97 -24.03
N ARG A 333 -1.75 -15.29 -22.96
CA ARG A 333 -1.20 -15.91 -21.73
C ARG A 333 -2.27 -16.34 -20.72
N PHE A 334 -3.52 -16.07 -20.99
CA PHE A 334 -4.60 -16.10 -20.01
C PHE A 334 -5.85 -16.79 -20.59
N ARG A 335 -6.34 -17.82 -19.90
CA ARG A 335 -7.57 -18.53 -20.28
C ARG A 335 -8.82 -17.74 -19.97
N GLY A 336 -8.74 -16.92 -18.93
CA GLY A 336 -9.88 -16.17 -18.42
C GLY A 336 -10.17 -14.87 -19.17
N ARG A 337 -10.08 -14.83 -20.52
CA ARG A 337 -10.31 -13.62 -21.32
C ARG A 337 -11.64 -12.93 -20.99
N GLY A 338 -12.67 -13.70 -20.65
CA GLY A 338 -13.95 -13.17 -20.18
C GLY A 338 -13.86 -12.33 -18.89
N LEU A 339 -12.83 -12.54 -18.05
CA LEU A 339 -12.62 -11.69 -16.85
C LEU A 339 -12.30 -10.24 -17.21
N VAL A 340 -11.67 -9.99 -18.36
CA VAL A 340 -11.44 -8.61 -18.85
C VAL A 340 -12.78 -7.95 -19.14
N ILE A 341 -13.69 -8.68 -19.79
CA ILE A 341 -15.04 -8.18 -20.10
C ILE A 341 -15.82 -7.96 -18.80
N VAL A 342 -15.76 -8.90 -17.86
CA VAL A 342 -16.42 -8.76 -16.54
C VAL A 342 -15.86 -7.55 -15.79
N ALA A 343 -14.54 -7.35 -15.79
CA ALA A 343 -13.91 -6.20 -15.12
C ALA A 343 -14.33 -4.87 -15.74
N ILE A 344 -14.30 -4.77 -17.08
CA ILE A 344 -14.75 -3.58 -17.81
C ILE A 344 -16.25 -3.32 -17.53
N ALA A 345 -17.09 -4.35 -17.63
CA ALA A 345 -18.51 -4.22 -17.38
C ALA A 345 -18.79 -3.78 -15.93
N ALA A 346 -18.13 -4.39 -14.95
CA ALA A 346 -18.28 -4.03 -13.54
C ALA A 346 -17.91 -2.56 -13.28
N VAL A 347 -16.76 -2.11 -13.81
CA VAL A 347 -16.34 -0.71 -13.68
C VAL A 347 -17.30 0.23 -14.41
N THR A 348 -17.69 -0.10 -15.64
CA THR A 348 -18.60 0.74 -16.43
C THR A 348 -19.95 0.89 -15.74
N VAL A 349 -20.55 -0.22 -15.30
CA VAL A 349 -21.84 -0.20 -14.57
C VAL A 349 -21.70 0.61 -13.28
N PHE A 350 -20.61 0.39 -12.51
CA PHE A 350 -20.40 1.11 -11.27
C PHE A 350 -20.20 2.62 -11.50
N VAL A 351 -19.41 3.02 -12.48
CA VAL A 351 -19.15 4.43 -12.83
C VAL A 351 -20.43 5.12 -13.30
N LEU A 352 -21.24 4.46 -14.14
CA LEU A 352 -22.46 5.03 -14.70
C LEU A 352 -23.61 5.10 -13.69
N ILE A 353 -23.63 4.26 -12.66
CA ILE A 353 -24.74 4.18 -11.69
C ILE A 353 -24.26 4.65 -10.31
N GLY A 354 -23.23 4.02 -9.74
CA GLY A 354 -22.80 4.23 -8.35
C GLY A 354 -21.98 5.50 -8.15
N ALA A 355 -21.14 5.88 -9.13
CA ALA A 355 -20.28 7.06 -9.05
C ALA A 355 -20.63 8.10 -10.13
N ARG A 356 -21.87 8.10 -10.64
CA ARG A 356 -22.31 8.97 -11.73
C ARG A 356 -22.03 10.44 -11.44
N ASP A 357 -22.49 10.94 -10.32
CA ASP A 357 -22.43 12.37 -10.00
C ASP A 357 -20.99 12.84 -9.83
N PHE A 358 -20.13 12.00 -9.27
CA PHE A 358 -18.69 12.26 -9.22
C PHE A 358 -18.10 12.47 -10.62
N TRP A 359 -18.34 11.53 -11.54
CA TRP A 359 -17.75 11.58 -12.89
C TRP A 359 -18.34 12.72 -13.73
N MET A 360 -19.62 13.01 -13.59
CA MET A 360 -20.23 14.13 -14.29
C MET A 360 -19.58 15.45 -13.90
N ASN A 361 -19.27 15.65 -12.62
CA ASN A 361 -18.55 16.82 -12.14
C ASN A 361 -17.09 16.84 -12.63
N GLN A 362 -16.40 15.69 -12.63
CA GLN A 362 -15.02 15.61 -13.13
C GLN A 362 -14.90 15.82 -14.64
N ILE A 363 -15.84 15.31 -15.42
CA ILE A 363 -15.85 15.53 -16.89
C ILE A 363 -15.96 17.03 -17.20
N SER A 364 -16.78 17.78 -16.48
CA SER A 364 -16.90 19.23 -16.66
C SER A 364 -15.59 19.97 -16.38
N MET A 365 -14.82 19.52 -15.38
CA MET A 365 -13.48 20.06 -15.08
C MET A 365 -12.47 19.70 -16.17
N ILE A 366 -12.43 18.43 -16.63
CA ILE A 366 -11.48 17.97 -17.66
C ILE A 366 -11.73 18.66 -19.01
N ILE A 367 -12.98 18.90 -19.37
CA ILE A 367 -13.34 19.59 -20.62
C ILE A 367 -13.11 21.10 -20.50
N GLY A 368 -13.22 21.65 -19.27
CA GLY A 368 -13.07 23.09 -19.00
C GLY A 368 -11.64 23.56 -18.72
N SER A 369 -10.76 22.69 -18.28
CA SER A 369 -9.37 23.02 -17.95
C SER A 369 -8.43 22.55 -19.05
N GLY A 370 -8.08 23.44 -19.97
CA GLY A 370 -6.90 23.28 -20.82
C GLY A 370 -5.63 23.52 -20.00
N ASP A 371 -5.41 22.74 -18.93
CA ASP A 371 -4.25 22.96 -18.08
C ASP A 371 -3.07 22.08 -18.51
N ASP A 372 -2.03 22.78 -18.89
CA ASP A 372 -0.74 22.30 -19.38
C ASP A 372 -0.01 21.54 -18.28
N GLY A 373 0.77 20.52 -18.63
CA GLY A 373 1.62 19.63 -17.84
C GLY A 373 2.37 20.15 -16.59
N SER A 374 2.01 21.31 -16.06
CA SER A 374 2.50 21.95 -14.85
C SER A 374 2.19 21.16 -13.58
N ALA A 375 1.08 20.41 -13.53
CA ALA A 375 0.66 19.64 -12.35
C ALA A 375 1.66 18.52 -11.97
N LEU A 376 2.31 17.88 -12.95
CA LEU A 376 3.32 16.86 -12.67
C LEU A 376 4.62 17.49 -12.12
N GLN A 377 4.96 18.67 -12.60
CA GLN A 377 6.17 19.39 -12.20
C GLN A 377 5.98 20.04 -10.82
N ALA A 378 4.84 20.67 -10.56
CA ALA A 378 4.49 21.21 -9.25
C ALA A 378 4.41 20.09 -8.20
N GLY A 379 3.73 18.99 -8.48
CA GLY A 379 3.62 17.85 -7.55
C GLY A 379 4.95 17.19 -7.19
N VAL A 380 6.02 17.35 -7.98
CA VAL A 380 7.37 16.87 -7.65
C VAL A 380 8.16 17.95 -6.90
N ALA A 381 8.12 19.20 -7.34
CA ALA A 381 8.89 20.28 -6.73
C ALA A 381 8.44 20.58 -5.30
N ASP A 382 7.13 20.64 -5.06
CA ASP A 382 6.55 20.94 -3.74
C ASP A 382 6.83 19.85 -2.69
N ARG A 383 7.18 18.63 -3.15
CA ARG A 383 7.56 17.54 -2.25
C ARG A 383 8.99 17.62 -1.73
N PHE A 384 9.85 18.47 -2.31
CA PHE A 384 11.24 18.68 -1.85
C PHE A 384 11.34 19.92 -0.95
N GLN A 385 10.46 20.01 0.06
CA GLN A 385 10.47 21.04 1.10
C GLN A 385 10.81 20.43 2.45
N GLY A 386 11.20 21.27 3.41
CA GLY A 386 11.52 20.88 4.77
C GLY A 386 13.00 20.99 5.12
N ASP A 387 13.30 20.65 6.36
CA ASP A 387 14.65 20.69 6.90
C ASP A 387 15.60 19.66 6.26
N THR A 388 16.87 19.66 6.67
CA THR A 388 17.89 18.73 6.15
C THR A 388 17.51 17.27 6.32
N GLY A 389 16.87 16.89 7.43
CA GLY A 389 16.44 15.51 7.69
C GLY A 389 15.38 15.04 6.69
N GLN A 390 14.39 15.89 6.44
CA GLN A 390 13.33 15.66 5.46
C GLN A 390 13.89 15.55 4.04
N LEU A 391 14.79 16.45 3.64
CA LEU A 391 15.40 16.43 2.31
C LEU A 391 16.21 15.14 2.09
N VAL A 392 16.98 14.70 3.07
CA VAL A 392 17.72 13.42 3.01
C VAL A 392 16.75 12.24 2.92
N GLY A 393 15.69 12.22 3.73
CA GLY A 393 14.65 11.18 3.67
C GLY A 393 13.99 11.08 2.29
N LYS A 394 13.63 12.23 1.71
CA LYS A 394 13.08 12.33 0.34
C LYS A 394 14.08 11.87 -0.72
N GLY A 395 15.36 12.19 -0.56
CA GLY A 395 16.44 11.69 -1.40
C GLY A 395 16.54 10.16 -1.38
N PHE A 396 16.44 9.54 -0.20
CA PHE A 396 16.45 8.08 -0.08
C PHE A 396 15.19 7.42 -0.67
N ARG A 397 14.02 8.07 -0.65
CA ARG A 397 12.82 7.59 -1.38
C ARG A 397 13.10 7.48 -2.90
N VAL A 398 13.78 8.47 -3.48
CA VAL A 398 14.20 8.43 -4.89
C VAL A 398 15.20 7.31 -5.14
N VAL A 399 16.20 7.14 -4.26
CA VAL A 399 17.21 6.06 -4.36
C VAL A 399 16.53 4.69 -4.29
N MET A 400 15.60 4.47 -3.36
CA MET A 400 14.86 3.21 -3.22
C MET A 400 13.97 2.93 -4.43
N THR A 401 13.35 3.96 -5.01
CA THR A 401 12.60 3.85 -6.26
C THR A 401 13.52 3.44 -7.41
N GLY A 402 14.64 4.12 -7.56
CA GLY A 402 15.67 3.79 -8.55
C GLY A 402 16.19 2.36 -8.38
N LEU A 403 16.49 1.94 -7.16
CA LEU A 403 16.92 0.58 -6.84
C LEU A 403 15.86 -0.46 -7.23
N THR A 404 14.58 -0.18 -6.96
CA THR A 404 13.45 -1.04 -7.34
C THR A 404 13.41 -1.29 -8.85
N TYR A 405 13.51 -0.22 -9.65
CA TYR A 405 13.50 -0.34 -11.10
C TYR A 405 14.79 -0.99 -11.64
N VAL A 406 15.96 -0.62 -11.12
CA VAL A 406 17.24 -1.23 -11.53
C VAL A 406 17.24 -2.73 -11.28
N LEU A 407 16.86 -3.17 -10.08
CA LEU A 407 16.77 -4.60 -9.76
C LEU A 407 15.68 -5.30 -10.57
N GLY A 408 14.52 -4.67 -10.74
CA GLY A 408 13.42 -5.20 -11.53
C GLY A 408 13.79 -5.38 -13.00
N PHE A 409 14.40 -4.37 -13.64
CA PHE A 409 14.83 -4.46 -15.06
C PHE A 409 16.02 -5.38 -15.26
N ALA A 410 17.02 -5.38 -14.36
CA ALA A 410 18.10 -6.36 -14.39
C ALA A 410 17.55 -7.79 -14.28
N GLY A 411 16.58 -7.99 -13.38
CA GLY A 411 15.88 -9.26 -13.23
C GLY A 411 15.07 -9.63 -14.45
N ALA A 412 14.36 -8.68 -15.06
CA ALA A 412 13.61 -8.87 -16.29
C ALA A 412 14.52 -9.31 -17.44
N TRP A 413 15.70 -8.70 -17.55
CA TRP A 413 16.72 -9.07 -18.54
C TRP A 413 17.19 -10.51 -18.35
N VAL A 414 17.52 -10.91 -17.09
CA VAL A 414 17.94 -12.29 -16.77
C VAL A 414 16.80 -13.29 -17.01
N TYR A 415 15.59 -12.93 -16.59
CA TYR A 415 14.38 -13.73 -16.79
C TYR A 415 14.11 -13.95 -18.28
N TRP A 416 14.15 -12.87 -19.07
CA TRP A 416 13.99 -12.96 -20.52
C TRP A 416 15.07 -13.80 -21.17
N ARG A 417 16.34 -13.62 -20.82
CA ARG A 417 17.42 -14.45 -21.38
C ARG A 417 17.23 -15.95 -21.14
N ARG A 418 16.71 -16.30 -19.96
CA ARG A 418 16.49 -17.70 -19.55
C ARG A 418 15.20 -18.29 -20.08
N ARG A 419 14.12 -17.54 -20.03
CA ARG A 419 12.75 -18.03 -20.28
C ARG A 419 12.15 -17.52 -21.58
N ARG A 420 12.80 -16.56 -22.23
CA ARG A 420 12.31 -15.88 -23.44
C ARG A 420 10.90 -15.33 -23.26
N ASP A 421 10.67 -14.67 -22.14
CA ASP A 421 9.38 -14.18 -21.69
C ASP A 421 9.49 -12.71 -21.24
N LEU A 422 8.78 -11.80 -21.92
CA LEU A 422 8.72 -10.35 -21.63
C LEU A 422 7.42 -9.95 -20.91
N VAL A 423 6.46 -10.88 -20.78
CA VAL A 423 5.16 -10.54 -20.21
C VAL A 423 5.25 -9.99 -18.79
N PRO A 424 6.07 -10.53 -17.86
CA PRO A 424 6.15 -9.98 -16.52
C PRO A 424 6.56 -8.51 -16.49
N ILE A 425 7.52 -8.09 -17.31
CA ILE A 425 7.92 -6.68 -17.33
C ILE A 425 6.81 -5.78 -17.92
N LEU A 426 6.04 -6.26 -18.89
CA LEU A 426 4.89 -5.53 -19.41
C LEU A 426 3.85 -5.34 -18.31
N LEU A 427 3.59 -6.36 -17.47
CA LEU A 427 2.66 -6.26 -16.35
C LEU A 427 3.12 -5.27 -15.28
N ALA A 428 4.43 -5.12 -15.08
CA ALA A 428 4.98 -4.13 -14.14
C ALA A 428 4.86 -2.70 -14.66
N ILE A 429 4.99 -2.51 -16.00
CA ILE A 429 5.03 -1.18 -16.63
C ILE A 429 3.63 -0.67 -16.99
N ILE A 430 2.69 -1.57 -17.33
CA ILE A 430 1.37 -1.13 -17.85
C ILE A 430 0.63 -0.17 -16.89
N PRO A 431 0.69 -0.30 -15.56
CA PRO A 431 0.11 0.68 -14.66
C PRO A 431 0.68 2.09 -14.81
N MET A 432 1.94 2.23 -15.29
CA MET A 432 2.55 3.54 -15.54
C MET A 432 1.79 4.35 -16.61
N GLY A 433 1.10 3.65 -17.53
CA GLY A 433 0.23 4.30 -18.51
C GLY A 433 -0.90 5.11 -17.89
N MET A 434 -1.30 4.82 -16.67
CA MET A 434 -2.31 5.59 -15.94
C MET A 434 -1.82 7.01 -15.63
N ALA A 435 -0.51 7.19 -15.38
CA ALA A 435 0.09 8.48 -15.11
C ALA A 435 0.07 9.44 -16.32
N VAL A 436 -0.12 8.91 -17.54
CA VAL A 436 -0.23 9.71 -18.77
C VAL A 436 -1.66 10.21 -18.97
N VAL A 437 -2.65 9.50 -18.43
CA VAL A 437 -4.09 9.79 -18.66
C VAL A 437 -4.64 10.78 -17.63
N GLN A 438 -4.09 10.82 -16.43
CA GLN A 438 -4.62 11.63 -15.34
C GLN A 438 -3.48 12.19 -14.47
N SER A 439 -3.43 13.50 -14.31
CA SER A 439 -2.57 14.20 -13.35
C SER A 439 -3.24 14.25 -11.97
N TYR A 440 -3.29 13.13 -11.27
CA TYR A 440 -3.83 13.08 -9.91
C TYR A 440 -2.74 13.49 -8.92
N GLY A 441 -2.41 14.80 -8.89
CA GLY A 441 -1.59 15.46 -7.88
C GLY A 441 -0.44 14.71 -7.27
N GLY A 442 0.49 14.21 -8.06
CA GLY A 442 1.70 13.57 -7.52
C GLY A 442 1.52 12.23 -6.78
N GLU A 443 0.36 11.95 -6.17
CA GLU A 443 0.08 10.65 -5.52
C GLU A 443 -0.06 9.50 -6.53
N LEU A 444 -0.46 9.79 -7.76
CA LEU A 444 -0.61 8.78 -8.79
C LEU A 444 0.70 8.02 -9.06
N LEU A 445 1.84 8.71 -9.02
CA LEU A 445 3.15 8.08 -9.22
C LEU A 445 3.46 7.04 -8.13
N LEU A 446 3.10 7.32 -6.89
CA LEU A 446 3.25 6.38 -5.77
C LEU A 446 2.36 5.15 -5.95
N ARG A 447 1.11 5.36 -6.35
CA ARG A 447 0.15 4.27 -6.60
C ARG A 447 0.57 3.39 -7.78
N VAL A 448 1.06 4.00 -8.85
CA VAL A 448 1.59 3.28 -10.03
C VAL A 448 2.81 2.44 -9.67
N LEU A 449 3.74 2.99 -8.85
CA LEU A 449 4.88 2.22 -8.34
C LEU A 449 4.39 1.02 -7.52
N LEU A 450 3.41 1.20 -6.64
CA LEU A 450 2.85 0.13 -5.81
C LEU A 450 2.21 -0.99 -6.66
N TYR A 451 1.52 -0.66 -7.76
CA TYR A 451 0.94 -1.67 -8.66
C TYR A 451 1.99 -2.49 -9.42
N GLY A 452 3.15 -1.90 -9.72
CA GLY A 452 4.27 -2.56 -10.39
C GLY A 452 5.19 -3.32 -9.44
N LEU A 453 5.31 -2.88 -8.18
CA LEU A 453 6.27 -3.37 -7.19
C LEU A 453 6.23 -4.90 -6.96
N PRO A 454 5.08 -5.58 -6.88
CA PRO A 454 5.05 -7.04 -6.73
C PRO A 454 5.78 -7.76 -7.86
N ILE A 455 5.54 -7.37 -9.10
CA ILE A 455 6.16 -7.99 -10.27
C ILE A 455 7.65 -7.62 -10.35
N LEU A 456 8.02 -6.37 -10.09
CA LEU A 456 9.42 -5.93 -10.06
C LEU A 456 10.22 -6.70 -9.00
N SER A 457 9.65 -6.89 -7.81
CA SER A 457 10.26 -7.68 -6.73
C SER A 457 10.47 -9.14 -7.12
N ILE A 458 9.50 -9.74 -7.82
CA ILE A 458 9.61 -11.12 -8.32
C ILE A 458 10.71 -11.22 -9.40
N LEU A 459 10.77 -10.28 -10.32
CA LEU A 459 11.80 -10.24 -11.36
C LEU A 459 13.20 -10.03 -10.75
N ALA A 460 13.32 -9.14 -9.76
CA ALA A 460 14.59 -8.86 -9.07
C ALA A 460 15.23 -10.13 -8.48
N VAL A 461 14.43 -11.14 -8.07
CA VAL A 461 14.95 -12.42 -7.59
C VAL A 461 15.88 -13.09 -8.61
N ASP A 462 15.57 -13.02 -9.91
CA ASP A 462 16.42 -13.64 -10.94
C ASP A 462 17.75 -12.88 -11.13
N ALA A 463 17.76 -11.54 -10.94
CA ALA A 463 19.01 -10.76 -10.89
C ALA A 463 19.86 -11.15 -9.68
N LEU A 464 19.27 -11.19 -8.47
CA LEU A 464 19.97 -11.56 -7.25
C LEU A 464 20.53 -12.99 -7.32
N ARG A 465 19.77 -13.94 -7.86
CA ARG A 465 20.24 -15.31 -8.11
C ARG A 465 21.40 -15.37 -9.09
N ALA A 466 21.36 -14.58 -10.17
CA ALA A 466 22.44 -14.51 -11.12
C ALA A 466 23.71 -13.96 -10.48
N PHE A 467 23.56 -12.94 -9.62
CA PHE A 467 24.65 -12.34 -8.86
C PHE A 467 25.25 -13.30 -7.82
N ALA A 468 24.40 -13.96 -7.01
CA ALA A 468 24.82 -14.88 -5.95
C ALA A 468 25.58 -16.12 -6.47
N ARG A 469 25.24 -16.61 -7.67
CA ARG A 469 25.86 -17.83 -8.24
C ARG A 469 27.33 -17.67 -8.61
N VAL A 470 27.87 -16.46 -8.59
CA VAL A 470 29.26 -16.22 -9.03
C VAL A 470 30.25 -16.69 -7.95
N ASP A 471 30.01 -16.30 -6.70
CA ASP A 471 30.83 -16.70 -5.57
C ASP A 471 30.14 -16.45 -4.20
N ARG A 472 30.69 -17.07 -3.13
CA ARG A 472 30.17 -16.91 -1.76
C ARG A 472 30.33 -15.48 -1.19
N LYS A 473 31.25 -14.67 -1.74
CA LYS A 473 31.40 -13.27 -1.29
C LYS A 473 30.19 -12.45 -1.71
N ARG A 474 29.70 -12.66 -2.92
CA ARG A 474 28.49 -11.99 -3.44
C ARG A 474 27.22 -12.41 -2.68
N GLU A 475 27.15 -13.67 -2.27
CA GLU A 475 26.05 -14.12 -1.43
C GLU A 475 26.05 -13.40 -0.06
N ARG A 476 27.22 -13.23 0.57
CA ARG A 476 27.36 -12.44 1.81
C ARG A 476 27.04 -10.97 1.59
N LEU A 477 27.44 -10.40 0.44
CA LEU A 477 27.12 -9.01 0.08
C LEU A 477 25.60 -8.80 -0.04
N LEU A 478 24.84 -9.78 -0.55
CA LEU A 478 23.39 -9.73 -0.58
C LEU A 478 22.77 -9.74 0.83
N ALA A 479 23.37 -10.48 1.77
CA ALA A 479 22.93 -10.45 3.17
C ALA A 479 23.14 -9.06 3.79
N VAL A 480 24.29 -8.43 3.56
CA VAL A 480 24.55 -7.04 3.98
C VAL A 480 23.57 -6.08 3.27
N GLY A 481 23.34 -6.28 1.97
CA GLY A 481 22.36 -5.50 1.21
C GLY A 481 20.96 -5.59 1.80
N MET A 482 20.55 -6.75 2.31
CA MET A 482 19.27 -6.90 3.02
C MET A 482 19.22 -6.04 4.29
N VAL A 483 20.29 -6.04 5.09
CA VAL A 483 20.37 -5.19 6.29
C VAL A 483 20.25 -3.71 5.92
N VAL A 484 20.99 -3.27 4.88
CA VAL A 484 20.94 -1.88 4.41
C VAL A 484 19.54 -1.49 3.92
N VAL A 485 18.91 -2.34 3.09
CA VAL A 485 17.57 -2.07 2.55
C VAL A 485 16.53 -1.96 3.67
N PHE A 486 16.53 -2.86 4.65
CA PHE A 486 15.58 -2.79 5.75
C PHE A 486 15.90 -1.65 6.74
N GLY A 487 17.16 -1.31 6.95
CA GLY A 487 17.55 -0.12 7.72
C GLY A 487 17.08 1.17 7.06
N LEU A 488 17.30 1.31 5.74
CA LEU A 488 16.80 2.43 4.95
C LEU A 488 15.26 2.48 4.93
N LEU A 489 14.60 1.32 4.88
CA LEU A 489 13.14 1.26 4.92
C LEU A 489 12.59 1.88 6.20
N ILE A 490 13.16 1.53 7.38
CA ILE A 490 12.76 2.11 8.66
C ILE A 490 12.99 3.63 8.65
N PHE A 491 14.16 4.07 8.17
CA PHE A 491 14.49 5.48 8.08
C PHE A 491 13.51 6.25 7.18
N ILE A 492 13.21 5.72 5.99
CA ILE A 492 12.33 6.37 5.01
C ILE A 492 10.88 6.40 5.51
N ARG A 493 10.38 5.26 6.02
CA ARG A 493 9.00 5.14 6.51
C ARG A 493 8.77 5.92 7.81
N GLY A 494 9.77 5.98 8.67
CA GLY A 494 9.73 6.78 9.90
C GLY A 494 10.04 8.26 9.68
N GLY A 495 10.35 8.69 8.46
CA GLY A 495 10.84 10.05 8.19
C GLY A 495 9.84 11.17 8.50
N ASN A 496 8.57 10.89 8.44
CA ASN A 496 7.50 11.87 8.66
C ASN A 496 6.95 11.88 10.11
N GLU A 497 7.50 11.03 11.00
CA GLU A 497 6.92 10.81 12.34
C GLU A 497 6.89 12.08 13.21
N ALA A 498 7.71 13.08 12.96
CA ALA A 498 7.64 14.34 13.67
C ALA A 498 6.22 14.96 13.64
N TYR A 499 5.52 14.83 12.52
CA TYR A 499 4.19 15.42 12.32
C TYR A 499 3.09 14.41 11.95
N THR A 500 3.41 13.12 11.97
CA THR A 500 2.40 12.05 11.80
C THR A 500 2.19 11.22 13.06
N ASP A 501 3.00 11.45 14.10
CA ASP A 501 2.78 10.86 15.42
C ASP A 501 1.47 11.37 16.03
N VAL A 502 0.72 10.45 16.62
CA VAL A 502 -0.56 10.73 17.29
C VAL A 502 -0.50 10.15 18.69
N THR A 503 -0.72 10.98 19.68
CA THR A 503 -0.74 10.58 21.08
C THR A 503 -2.13 10.11 21.50
N THR A 504 -2.20 9.43 22.64
CA THR A 504 -3.49 9.08 23.24
C THR A 504 -4.25 10.33 23.71
N GLU A 505 -3.52 11.37 24.13
CA GLU A 505 -4.07 12.65 24.54
C GLU A 505 -4.74 13.37 23.36
N ASP A 506 -4.09 13.40 22.18
CA ASP A 506 -4.66 13.99 20.96
C ASP A 506 -6.02 13.35 20.62
N VAL A 507 -6.11 12.01 20.69
CA VAL A 507 -7.35 11.29 20.39
C VAL A 507 -8.44 11.60 21.41
N GLN A 508 -8.11 11.62 22.70
CA GLN A 508 -9.07 11.93 23.75
C GLN A 508 -9.55 13.38 23.67
N MET A 509 -8.63 14.32 23.44
CA MET A 509 -8.94 15.73 23.24
C MET A 509 -9.87 15.93 22.05
N THR A 510 -9.59 15.26 20.93
CA THR A 510 -10.41 15.35 19.72
C THR A 510 -11.83 14.83 19.97
N ARG A 511 -11.99 13.68 20.62
CA ARG A 511 -13.30 13.14 21.00
C ARG A 511 -14.06 14.07 21.91
N LYS A 512 -13.37 14.66 22.91
CA LYS A 512 -13.97 15.67 23.77
C LYS A 512 -14.50 16.86 22.98
N ALA A 513 -13.72 17.36 22.03
CA ALA A 513 -14.13 18.49 21.19
C ALA A 513 -15.39 18.17 20.37
N TYR A 514 -15.48 16.95 19.79
CA TYR A 514 -16.69 16.53 19.06
C TYR A 514 -17.90 16.35 19.98
N ALA A 515 -17.72 15.76 21.17
CA ALA A 515 -18.81 15.57 22.13
C ALA A 515 -19.37 16.89 22.68
N GLU A 516 -18.54 17.92 22.78
CA GLU A 516 -18.92 19.25 23.27
C GLU A 516 -19.41 20.18 22.13
N ALA A 517 -19.15 19.86 20.88
CA ALA A 517 -19.53 20.68 19.74
C ALA A 517 -21.04 20.63 19.48
N PRO A 518 -21.70 21.79 19.28
CA PRO A 518 -23.11 21.79 18.86
C PRO A 518 -23.31 21.09 17.51
N PRO A 519 -24.47 20.48 17.25
CA PRO A 519 -24.77 19.91 15.94
C PRO A 519 -24.59 20.92 14.81
N GLY A 520 -23.91 20.54 13.75
CA GLY A 520 -23.58 21.40 12.62
C GLY A 520 -22.39 22.35 12.85
N ALA A 521 -21.74 22.30 14.01
CA ALA A 521 -20.56 23.11 14.29
C ALA A 521 -19.38 22.72 13.40
N THR A 522 -18.58 23.71 13.00
CA THR A 522 -17.32 23.46 12.31
C THR A 522 -16.21 23.20 13.33
N VAL A 523 -15.72 21.96 13.39
CA VAL A 523 -14.60 21.54 14.23
C VAL A 523 -13.42 21.23 13.31
N GLN A 524 -12.35 22.02 13.41
CA GLN A 524 -11.20 21.91 12.51
C GLN A 524 -9.88 21.97 13.26
N PRO A 525 -8.88 21.19 12.87
CA PRO A 525 -7.51 21.40 13.33
C PRO A 525 -6.94 22.66 12.68
N LEU A 526 -5.95 23.23 13.34
CA LEU A 526 -5.18 24.35 12.77
C LEU A 526 -4.42 23.94 11.49
N SER A 527 -4.10 22.65 11.31
CA SER A 527 -3.57 22.05 10.09
C SER A 527 -4.13 20.65 9.88
N THR A 528 -3.93 20.06 8.70
CA THR A 528 -4.46 18.73 8.33
C THR A 528 -3.66 17.54 8.92
N VAL A 529 -3.03 17.72 10.07
CA VAL A 529 -2.35 16.68 10.83
C VAL A 529 -3.06 16.42 12.15
N GLY A 530 -2.82 15.25 12.75
CA GLY A 530 -3.51 14.82 13.96
C GLY A 530 -4.76 13.97 13.69
N PRO A 531 -5.47 13.49 14.72
CA PRO A 531 -6.59 12.55 14.60
C PRO A 531 -7.93 13.25 14.37
N TYR A 532 -7.98 14.34 13.59
CA TYR A 532 -9.22 15.05 13.30
C TYR A 532 -10.17 14.22 12.42
N ALA A 533 -11.44 14.56 12.42
CA ALA A 533 -12.51 13.89 11.68
C ALA A 533 -12.60 12.37 11.92
N LEU A 534 -12.16 11.92 13.11
CA LEU A 534 -12.20 10.50 13.50
C LEU A 534 -13.63 9.99 13.76
N GLU A 535 -14.58 10.90 13.97
CA GLU A 535 -16.03 10.68 14.17
C GLU A 535 -16.82 11.93 13.79
N GLY A 536 -18.15 11.87 13.76
CA GLY A 536 -19.03 13.01 13.50
C GLY A 536 -18.95 13.56 12.06
N VAL A 537 -18.43 12.81 11.12
CA VAL A 537 -18.34 13.21 9.70
C VAL A 537 -19.75 13.29 9.10
N GLY A 538 -20.15 14.50 8.68
CA GLY A 538 -21.48 14.79 8.14
C GLY A 538 -22.48 15.33 9.18
N GLU A 539 -22.26 15.12 10.47
CA GLU A 539 -23.03 15.73 11.55
C GLU A 539 -22.46 17.09 11.93
N ASN A 540 -21.15 17.18 12.00
CA ASN A 540 -20.39 18.40 12.17
C ASN A 540 -19.73 18.79 10.84
N ASN A 541 -19.63 20.06 10.57
CA ASN A 541 -18.94 20.59 9.38
C ASN A 541 -17.41 20.51 9.56
N ASN A 542 -16.93 19.31 9.92
CA ASN A 542 -15.53 19.02 10.19
C ASN A 542 -14.70 18.79 8.91
N MET A 543 -15.40 18.60 7.79
CA MET A 543 -14.82 18.58 6.47
C MET A 543 -15.16 19.92 5.81
N ALA A 544 -14.31 20.93 5.96
CA ALA A 544 -14.45 22.09 5.12
C ALA A 544 -14.56 21.66 3.66
N SER A 545 -15.55 22.19 2.98
CA SER A 545 -15.83 21.92 1.59
C SER A 545 -14.54 21.94 0.77
N GLY A 546 -14.10 20.78 0.33
CA GLY A 546 -12.83 20.58 -0.36
C GLY A 546 -11.71 19.92 0.48
N GLY A 547 -11.95 19.53 1.73
CA GLY A 547 -10.97 18.78 2.55
C GLY A 547 -9.73 19.58 2.96
N GLN A 548 -9.78 20.88 2.77
CA GLN A 548 -8.68 21.78 3.06
C GLN A 548 -9.12 22.73 4.18
N GLY A 549 -9.16 22.24 5.39
CA GLY A 549 -9.21 23.13 6.53
C GLY A 549 -8.22 24.28 6.37
N CYS A 550 -7.86 24.93 7.40
CA CYS A 550 -6.75 25.87 7.36
C CYS A 550 -5.39 25.22 7.02
N ALA A 551 -5.35 24.24 6.17
CA ALA A 551 -4.18 23.43 5.83
C ALA A 551 -3.09 24.19 5.08
N VAL A 552 -3.44 25.24 4.38
CA VAL A 552 -2.47 26.10 3.66
C VAL A 552 -1.94 27.19 4.59
N LEU A 553 -1.73 26.84 5.81
CA LEU A 553 -1.31 27.67 6.91
C LEU A 553 0.11 28.15 6.88
N ALA A 554 0.87 27.66 5.94
CA ALA A 554 2.25 28.07 5.82
C ALA A 554 2.42 29.58 5.62
N ALA A 555 1.44 30.25 4.98
CA ALA A 555 1.54 31.66 4.67
C ALA A 555 0.80 32.57 5.69
N ASP A 556 -0.48 32.32 5.93
CA ASP A 556 -1.32 33.20 6.76
C ASP A 556 -2.46 32.45 7.47
N PRO A 557 -2.23 31.96 8.70
CA PRO A 557 -3.24 31.22 9.46
C PRO A 557 -4.48 32.06 9.79
N PHE A 558 -4.32 33.34 10.07
CA PHE A 558 -5.43 34.21 10.45
C PHE A 558 -6.39 34.43 9.30
N ARG A 559 -5.87 34.64 8.10
CA ARG A 559 -6.71 34.77 6.90
C ARG A 559 -7.57 33.52 6.67
N CYS A 560 -7.02 32.35 6.90
CA CYS A 560 -7.75 31.10 6.77
C CYS A 560 -8.84 30.98 7.86
N ILE A 561 -8.52 31.28 9.11
CA ILE A 561 -9.47 31.27 10.23
C ILE A 561 -10.60 32.27 9.98
N ASP A 562 -10.28 33.48 9.49
CA ASP A 562 -11.27 34.50 9.15
C ASP A 562 -12.19 34.07 8.01
N GLN A 563 -11.69 33.31 7.03
CA GLN A 563 -12.50 32.80 5.91
C GLN A 563 -13.42 31.64 6.34
N VAL A 564 -12.89 30.69 7.10
CA VAL A 564 -13.63 29.47 7.51
C VAL A 564 -14.49 29.72 8.75
N GLN A 565 -14.05 30.61 9.64
CA GLN A 565 -14.67 30.94 10.91
C GLN A 565 -15.08 29.70 11.73
N PRO A 566 -14.16 28.75 11.99
CA PRO A 566 -14.50 27.50 12.65
C PRO A 566 -15.05 27.78 14.07
N GLN A 567 -16.07 27.00 14.46
CA GLN A 567 -16.62 27.09 15.82
C GLN A 567 -15.62 26.55 16.85
N THR A 568 -14.89 25.50 16.48
CA THR A 568 -13.87 24.90 17.33
C THR A 568 -12.59 24.70 16.53
N ILE A 569 -11.46 25.12 17.10
CA ILE A 569 -10.12 24.93 16.54
C ILE A 569 -9.34 23.96 17.44
N LEU A 570 -8.75 22.94 16.80
CA LEU A 570 -7.91 21.94 17.47
C LEU A 570 -6.43 22.23 17.22
N PHE A 571 -5.64 22.17 18.26
CA PHE A 571 -4.19 22.28 18.23
C PHE A 571 -3.59 20.96 18.69
N TYR A 572 -2.57 20.46 17.97
CA TYR A 572 -1.83 19.25 18.30
C TYR A 572 -0.32 19.50 18.27
N PRO A 573 0.49 18.77 19.04
CA PRO A 573 1.94 18.82 18.96
C PRO A 573 2.46 18.53 17.53
N ALA A 574 1.76 17.66 16.79
CA ALA A 574 2.07 17.34 15.39
C ALA A 574 2.00 18.57 14.46
N ILE A 575 1.06 19.51 14.72
CA ILE A 575 0.93 20.77 13.96
C ILE A 575 2.14 21.67 14.22
N GLU A 576 2.54 21.80 15.47
CA GLU A 576 3.73 22.57 15.85
C GLU A 576 4.96 22.05 15.10
N LYS A 577 5.20 20.73 15.19
CA LYS A 577 6.33 20.07 14.53
C LYS A 577 6.25 20.15 13.01
N GLN A 578 5.06 20.09 12.42
CA GLN A 578 4.88 20.27 10.97
C GLN A 578 5.37 21.66 10.52
N GLY A 579 4.96 22.71 11.24
CA GLY A 579 5.37 24.08 10.92
C GLY A 579 6.87 24.26 11.00
N VAL A 580 7.50 23.75 12.07
CA VAL A 580 8.96 23.85 12.27
C VAL A 580 9.72 23.05 11.22
N VAL A 581 9.33 21.80 10.94
CA VAL A 581 10.09 20.87 10.09
C VAL A 581 9.89 21.13 8.60
N LEU A 582 8.65 21.50 8.17
CA LEU A 582 8.33 21.66 6.76
C LEU A 582 8.27 23.12 6.29
N ASN A 583 7.96 24.06 7.18
CA ASN A 583 7.61 25.42 6.80
C ASN A 583 8.52 26.49 7.44
N ASP A 584 9.65 26.09 8.03
CA ASP A 584 10.63 26.99 8.66
C ASP A 584 10.04 27.93 9.74
N ARG A 585 9.01 27.45 10.46
CA ARG A 585 8.41 28.21 11.56
C ARG A 585 9.29 28.14 12.81
N GLU A 586 9.31 29.23 13.56
CA GLU A 586 9.97 29.25 14.85
C GLU A 586 9.23 28.35 15.87
N PRO A 587 9.95 27.60 16.73
CA PRO A 587 9.32 26.84 17.80
C PRO A 587 8.41 27.70 18.67
N GLY A 588 7.21 27.21 18.94
CA GLY A 588 6.19 27.92 19.71
C GLY A 588 5.19 28.72 18.87
N TRP A 589 5.29 28.64 17.53
CA TRP A 589 4.41 29.38 16.62
C TRP A 589 2.92 29.08 16.81
N THR A 590 2.55 27.84 17.17
CA THR A 590 1.15 27.49 17.44
C THR A 590 0.66 28.09 18.74
N ILE A 591 1.53 28.18 19.76
CA ILE A 591 1.20 28.85 21.02
C ILE A 591 0.99 30.34 20.79
N GLU A 592 1.80 30.96 19.95
CA GLU A 592 1.65 32.40 19.62
C GLU A 592 0.31 32.65 18.94
N ILE A 593 -0.06 31.85 17.91
CA ILE A 593 -1.36 31.95 17.24
C ILE A 593 -2.52 31.75 18.22
N ARG A 594 -2.43 30.73 19.07
CA ARG A 594 -3.41 30.46 20.11
C ARG A 594 -3.63 31.68 21.01
N ASN A 595 -2.54 32.26 21.50
CA ASN A 595 -2.59 33.42 22.38
C ASN A 595 -3.19 34.66 21.70
N GLN A 596 -2.86 34.88 20.41
CA GLN A 596 -3.43 35.98 19.64
C GLN A 596 -4.94 35.80 19.41
N LEU A 597 -5.40 34.58 19.11
CA LEU A 597 -6.83 34.27 18.96
C LEU A 597 -7.61 34.49 20.26
N ILE A 598 -7.04 34.13 21.39
CA ILE A 598 -7.65 34.39 22.72
C ILE A 598 -7.66 35.89 23.02
N ALA A 599 -6.54 36.58 22.78
CA ALA A 599 -6.42 38.01 23.02
C ALA A 599 -7.35 38.86 22.13
N SER A 600 -7.68 38.38 20.94
CA SER A 600 -8.67 39.04 20.06
C SER A 600 -10.09 39.02 20.62
N GLY A 601 -10.37 38.21 21.64
CA GLY A 601 -11.71 38.01 22.20
C GLY A 601 -12.64 37.16 21.32
N GLN A 602 -12.19 36.68 20.16
CA GLN A 602 -13.00 35.85 19.26
C GLN A 602 -13.13 34.40 19.77
N TYR A 603 -12.09 33.90 20.42
CA TYR A 603 -12.01 32.53 20.93
C TYR A 603 -11.66 32.48 22.41
N ARG A 604 -12.11 31.43 23.08
CA ARG A 604 -11.67 31.06 24.42
C ARG A 604 -11.14 29.63 24.42
N ALA A 605 -10.15 29.34 25.26
CA ALA A 605 -9.69 27.99 25.50
C ALA A 605 -10.63 27.24 26.44
N THR A 606 -11.02 26.03 26.03
CA THR A 606 -11.76 25.08 26.90
C THR A 606 -10.88 23.95 27.38
N TYR A 607 -9.74 23.74 26.71
CA TYR A 607 -8.69 22.82 27.09
C TYR A 607 -7.33 23.36 26.67
N GLU A 608 -6.32 23.21 27.50
CA GLU A 608 -4.93 23.54 27.21
C GLU A 608 -3.98 22.59 27.97
N SER A 609 -3.04 21.96 27.25
CA SER A 609 -1.97 21.14 27.80
C SER A 609 -0.77 21.17 26.84
N GLY A 610 0.23 22.00 27.16
CA GLY A 610 1.38 22.17 26.26
C GLY A 610 1.00 22.73 24.89
N PHE A 611 1.23 21.96 23.84
CA PHE A 611 0.82 22.31 22.47
C PHE A 611 -0.63 21.89 22.14
N ASP A 612 -1.22 21.00 22.93
CA ASP A 612 -2.60 20.60 22.79
C ASP A 612 -3.54 21.72 23.29
N ALA A 613 -4.54 22.05 22.49
CA ALA A 613 -5.59 22.98 22.92
C ALA A 613 -6.88 22.79 22.11
N ILE A 614 -7.99 23.12 22.77
CA ILE A 614 -9.31 23.31 22.15
C ILE A 614 -9.69 24.78 22.34
N LEU A 615 -9.80 25.49 21.23
CA LEU A 615 -10.37 26.84 21.21
C LEU A 615 -11.80 26.80 20.71
N VAL A 616 -12.71 27.42 21.43
CA VAL A 616 -14.13 27.55 21.07
C VAL A 616 -14.45 29.03 20.84
N ARG A 617 -15.16 29.32 19.77
CA ARG A 617 -15.58 30.66 19.39
C ARG A 617 -16.56 31.22 20.40
N ASN A 618 -16.40 32.49 20.77
CA ASN A 618 -17.24 33.17 21.79
C ASN A 618 -18.62 33.58 21.25
N GLU A 619 -18.74 33.83 19.94
CA GLU A 619 -20.01 34.15 19.32
C GLU A 619 -20.80 32.87 18.95
N PRO A 620 -22.13 32.86 19.21
CA PRO A 620 -22.97 31.75 18.80
C PRO A 620 -22.99 31.64 17.26
N LEU A 621 -23.08 30.41 16.73
CA LEU A 621 -23.36 30.19 15.31
C LEU A 621 -24.64 30.92 14.90
N PRO A 622 -24.70 31.58 13.72
CA PRO A 622 -25.97 31.99 13.15
C PRO A 622 -26.87 30.75 12.99
N ALA A 623 -28.13 30.89 13.38
CA ALA A 623 -29.08 29.78 13.35
C ALA A 623 -29.09 29.12 11.95
N PRO A 624 -29.13 27.78 11.83
CA PRO A 624 -29.21 27.10 10.55
C PRO A 624 -30.51 27.51 9.86
N GLY A 625 -30.44 28.27 8.78
CA GLY A 625 -31.61 28.69 8.01
C GLY A 625 -31.52 29.99 7.23
N VAL A 626 -30.45 30.76 7.38
CA VAL A 626 -30.25 31.93 6.49
C VAL A 626 -29.20 31.55 5.44
N PRO A 627 -29.59 31.42 4.15
CA PRO A 627 -28.60 31.26 3.10
C PRO A 627 -27.72 32.52 3.11
N ALA A 628 -26.41 32.32 3.28
CA ALA A 628 -25.46 33.39 3.02
C ALA A 628 -25.71 33.93 1.59
N PRO A 629 -25.66 35.24 1.37
CA PRO A 629 -25.79 35.79 0.04
C PRO A 629 -24.72 35.10 -0.84
N ALA A 630 -25.15 34.58 -1.99
CA ALA A 630 -24.29 33.93 -2.96
C ALA A 630 -23.14 34.88 -3.32
N THR A 631 -22.00 34.69 -2.69
CA THR A 631 -20.75 35.24 -3.17
C THR A 631 -20.37 34.35 -4.36
N ASP A 632 -20.14 34.96 -5.50
CA ASP A 632 -19.67 34.30 -6.70
C ASP A 632 -18.59 33.25 -6.35
N PRO A 633 -18.65 32.07 -6.94
CA PRO A 633 -17.63 31.05 -6.64
C PRO A 633 -16.29 31.61 -7.10
N ALA A 634 -15.41 31.85 -6.13
CA ALA A 634 -14.02 32.11 -6.41
C ALA A 634 -13.49 30.92 -7.25
N PRO A 635 -12.67 31.16 -8.27
CA PRO A 635 -12.16 30.11 -9.13
C PRO A 635 -11.47 29.07 -8.23
N ALA A 636 -11.88 27.82 -8.37
CA ALA A 636 -11.34 26.70 -7.62
C ALA A 636 -9.83 26.62 -7.89
N ALA A 637 -9.04 27.17 -6.99
CA ALA A 637 -7.61 26.89 -6.94
C ALA A 637 -7.48 25.39 -6.65
N GLY A 638 -7.08 24.64 -7.65
CA GLY A 638 -6.72 23.23 -7.53
C GLY A 638 -5.45 23.10 -6.69
N GLY A 639 -5.61 23.20 -5.37
CA GLY A 639 -4.57 22.99 -4.39
C GLY A 639 -4.82 21.69 -3.68
N GLU A 640 -4.04 20.68 -4.04
CA GLU A 640 -4.02 19.40 -3.37
C GLU A 640 -3.35 19.51 -2.02
N VAL A 641 -3.96 18.85 -1.04
CA VAL A 641 -3.33 18.59 0.26
C VAL A 641 -2.13 17.67 -0.01
N PRO A 642 -0.89 18.06 0.30
CA PRO A 642 0.19 17.08 0.35
C PRO A 642 -0.14 16.12 1.49
N ASN A 643 -0.48 14.89 1.13
CA ASN A 643 -0.48 13.80 2.08
C ASN A 643 0.94 13.65 2.62
N PRO A 644 1.12 13.47 3.93
CA PRO A 644 2.42 13.32 4.55
C PRO A 644 3.24 12.16 4.00
#